data_3d66dae704fb1f6611b2933ed67da246
#
_entry.id   3d66dae704fb1f6611b2933ed67da246
#
_cell.length_a   1.000
_cell.length_b   1.000
_cell.length_c   1.000
_cell.angle_alpha   90.00
_cell.angle_beta   90.00
_cell.angle_gamma   90.00
#
_symmetry.space_group_name_H-M   'P 1'
#
loop_
_entity.id
_entity.type
_entity.pdbx_description
1 polymer ?
#
loop_
_entity_poly.entity_id
_entity_poly.type
_entity_poly.pdbx_seq_one_letter_code
_entity_poly.pdbx_strand_id
1 'polypeptide(L)'
;MERNFSLSMITVSLTHFLLLCLVVAAAAAASNNITTDQQALLALKDHIIYDPTNLLAHNWTSNTSVCTWIGITCDVNSHRVTALDISQFNLQGTIPPQLGNLSSLTTLNLSHNKLSGSVPSSIYTMHTLKFLDFTDNQLSGSVSSFVFNMSSILDIRLTNNRLSGELPKNICNYLPHLKALFLDKNMFHSKIPSALSKCKQLQQLNLQFNNLSGAIPKEIGNLTRLKGIYLGANKLHGEIPHEIANLPNLEALVLGMNNLVGVLPAPIFNMSTLKVVILINNSLSGSIPSRIDLSLPTIEILDLALDRFSGTIPSSITNASKLTFLELGANTFSGFIPNTIGNLRNLEWLSLGHNYLTSSTSKLSFLSSLANCKKLRDIGLTGNPLDGILPSSIGNLSVSLETLGIGNCSISGNIPPAISNLSNLLTLVLDGNKLTGPIPTTFGRLQKLQGLDLAFNKLVGSFPDELCHLARLDQLVLFGNKLSGSIPSCLSNLTSLRSLYLASNKFTSVIPSTFWSLKDILFFDFSSNFLVGPLSLDIENLKVLLGINLSKNNLSGDIPATIGGLKDLQFMDLAYNRLEGPIPKSFGDLISLEVLNLSNNKMSGSIPTSMEKLFYLGELNLSFNKLEGEIPSGGTFANFTAESFMGNEFLCGLPNLQVQPCKVSKPRTEHKSRKKILLIVIVLPLSIALTIAITLALKSKPIECGERSTVLSNDSILSSQATLRRFSYLELLQATDNFAENSIIGRGGFGSVYGARLEDGMKIAIKVFHRQCASALKSFEAECEVLKKIRHRNLIKVISSCSNDDFKALVLEYMSNGSLGDWLHSSNYVMNIFQRLNIMIDVASALEYLHFDHSTPIIHCDLKPSNVLLDENMVAHLSDFGIAKLLSGEDESTMRTKTLATIGYMAPEYGIGGEVSTKSDVW
;
A
#
# COMPACT_ATOMS: atom_id res chain seq x y z
N MET A 1 -8.24 89.39 -27.70
CA MET A 1 -8.14 88.29 -28.67
C MET A 1 -7.52 87.04 -28.03
N GLU A 2 -6.80 87.11 -26.90
CA GLU A 2 -6.11 85.94 -26.29
C GLU A 2 -6.97 85.03 -25.44
N ARG A 3 -8.13 85.39 -24.96
CA ARG A 3 -9.03 84.50 -24.20
C ARG A 3 -9.83 83.48 -25.00
N ASN A 4 -10.03 83.73 -26.32
CA ASN A 4 -10.78 82.84 -27.18
C ASN A 4 -9.92 81.70 -27.77
N PHE A 5 -8.58 81.92 -27.83
CA PHE A 5 -7.65 80.84 -28.32
C PHE A 5 -7.40 79.72 -27.29
N SER A 6 -7.42 80.07 -26.01
CA SER A 6 -7.21 79.12 -24.91
C SER A 6 -8.41 78.11 -24.74
N LEU A 7 -9.63 78.60 -24.93
CA LEU A 7 -10.83 77.78 -24.83
C LEU A 7 -10.99 76.78 -26.00
N SER A 8 -10.56 77.19 -27.18
CA SER A 8 -10.56 76.35 -28.40
C SER A 8 -9.54 75.20 -28.30
N MET A 9 -8.38 75.45 -27.71
CA MET A 9 -7.35 74.41 -27.52
C MET A 9 -7.77 73.37 -26.45
N ILE A 10 -8.42 73.81 -25.38
CA ILE A 10 -8.90 72.91 -24.28
C ILE A 10 -10.08 72.03 -24.81
N THR A 11 -11.00 72.62 -25.60
CA THR A 11 -12.10 71.86 -26.21
C THR A 11 -11.60 70.83 -27.23
N VAL A 12 -10.61 71.18 -28.08
CA VAL A 12 -9.98 70.22 -29.02
C VAL A 12 -9.20 69.15 -28.27
N SER A 13 -8.51 69.44 -27.15
CA SER A 13 -7.81 68.45 -26.34
C SER A 13 -8.79 67.51 -25.62
N LEU A 14 -9.92 68.03 -25.10
CA LEU A 14 -10.93 67.21 -24.44
C LEU A 14 -11.64 66.26 -25.42
N THR A 15 -11.94 66.75 -26.64
CA THR A 15 -12.55 65.95 -27.69
C THR A 15 -11.60 64.87 -28.19
N HIS A 16 -10.30 65.13 -28.30
CA HIS A 16 -9.28 64.10 -28.63
C HIS A 16 -9.14 63.08 -27.50
N PHE A 17 -9.15 63.49 -26.23
CA PHE A 17 -9.11 62.60 -25.10
C PHE A 17 -10.35 61.69 -25.00
N LEU A 18 -11.57 62.29 -25.24
CA LEU A 18 -12.80 61.51 -25.29
C LEU A 18 -12.84 60.56 -26.48
N LEU A 19 -12.31 60.98 -27.66
CA LEU A 19 -12.18 60.13 -28.83
C LEU A 19 -11.19 58.99 -28.56
N LEU A 20 -10.08 59.28 -27.87
CA LEU A 20 -9.09 58.27 -27.47
C LEU A 20 -9.68 57.28 -26.45
N CYS A 21 -10.43 57.76 -25.45
CA CYS A 21 -11.17 56.93 -24.51
C CYS A 21 -12.25 56.09 -25.21
N LEU A 22 -12.96 56.65 -26.22
CA LEU A 22 -13.94 55.86 -26.99
C LEU A 22 -13.27 54.86 -27.90
N VAL A 23 -12.11 55.17 -28.50
CA VAL A 23 -11.32 54.22 -29.30
C VAL A 23 -10.73 53.14 -28.42
N VAL A 24 -10.22 53.45 -27.22
CA VAL A 24 -9.74 52.46 -26.26
C VAL A 24 -10.87 51.60 -25.74
N ALA A 25 -12.04 52.20 -25.46
CA ALA A 25 -13.23 51.45 -25.05
C ALA A 25 -13.78 50.57 -26.20
N ALA A 26 -13.76 51.07 -27.46
CA ALA A 26 -14.13 50.29 -28.64
C ALA A 26 -13.11 49.19 -28.96
N ALA A 27 -11.80 49.44 -28.75
CA ALA A 27 -10.76 48.41 -28.88
C ALA A 27 -10.86 47.36 -27.77
N ALA A 28 -11.23 47.78 -26.54
CA ALA A 28 -11.51 46.85 -25.45
C ALA A 28 -12.78 46.01 -25.68
N ALA A 29 -13.82 46.63 -26.32
CA ALA A 29 -15.03 45.90 -26.72
C ALA A 29 -14.82 45.01 -27.95
N ALA A 30 -13.89 45.36 -28.85
CA ALA A 30 -13.55 44.55 -30.04
C ALA A 30 -12.66 43.33 -29.75
N SER A 31 -12.10 43.22 -28.55
CA SER A 31 -11.22 42.09 -28.18
C SER A 31 -11.95 40.78 -27.81
N ASN A 32 -13.28 40.82 -27.67
CA ASN A 32 -14.09 39.65 -27.26
C ASN A 32 -14.92 39.12 -28.44
N ASN A 33 -14.25 38.36 -29.34
CA ASN A 33 -14.90 37.72 -30.48
C ASN A 33 -14.55 36.23 -30.55
N ILE A 34 -15.14 35.49 -31.49
CA ILE A 34 -14.91 34.05 -31.68
C ILE A 34 -13.42 33.74 -31.98
N THR A 35 -12.67 34.66 -32.54
CA THR A 35 -11.23 34.50 -32.81
C THR A 35 -10.44 34.44 -31.49
N THR A 36 -10.84 35.22 -30.50
CA THR A 36 -10.24 35.18 -29.15
C THR A 36 -10.53 33.83 -28.48
N ASP A 37 -11.76 33.30 -28.63
CA ASP A 37 -12.14 31.98 -28.13
C ASP A 37 -11.29 30.89 -28.83
N GLN A 38 -11.12 30.97 -30.14
CA GLN A 38 -10.29 30.07 -30.93
C GLN A 38 -8.84 30.07 -30.45
N GLN A 39 -8.24 31.22 -30.23
CA GLN A 39 -6.87 31.35 -29.75
C GLN A 39 -6.69 30.74 -28.35
N ALA A 40 -7.67 30.96 -27.46
CA ALA A 40 -7.63 30.36 -26.12
C ALA A 40 -7.68 28.84 -26.14
N LEU A 41 -8.51 28.27 -27.01
CA LEU A 41 -8.62 26.80 -27.16
C LEU A 41 -7.39 26.20 -27.84
N LEU A 42 -6.83 26.85 -28.83
CA LEU A 42 -5.57 26.40 -29.46
C LEU A 42 -4.41 26.48 -28.46
N ALA A 43 -4.36 27.52 -27.62
CA ALA A 43 -3.38 27.55 -26.53
C ALA A 43 -3.53 26.37 -25.56
N LEU A 44 -4.77 25.95 -25.24
CA LEU A 44 -4.97 24.74 -24.46
C LEU A 44 -4.45 23.51 -25.19
N LYS A 45 -4.77 23.37 -26.48
CA LYS A 45 -4.26 22.26 -27.30
C LYS A 45 -2.72 22.20 -27.30
N ASP A 46 -2.04 23.35 -27.43
CA ASP A 46 -0.57 23.44 -27.45
C ASP A 46 0.06 23.07 -26.09
N HIS A 47 -0.71 23.16 -24.98
CA HIS A 47 -0.28 22.74 -23.64
C HIS A 47 -0.59 21.28 -23.32
N ILE A 48 -1.30 20.57 -24.22
CA ILE A 48 -1.50 19.13 -24.12
C ILE A 48 -0.27 18.42 -24.71
N ILE A 49 0.47 17.72 -23.87
CA ILE A 49 1.69 16.98 -24.25
C ILE A 49 1.40 15.54 -24.70
N TYR A 50 0.24 15.00 -24.33
CA TYR A 50 -0.20 13.66 -24.71
C TYR A 50 -1.71 13.62 -24.90
N ASP A 51 -2.15 13.26 -26.10
CA ASP A 51 -3.54 13.04 -26.52
C ASP A 51 -3.61 11.60 -27.10
N PRO A 52 -4.00 10.59 -26.29
CA PRO A 52 -3.88 9.18 -26.67
C PRO A 52 -4.68 8.81 -27.90
N THR A 53 -5.72 9.56 -28.20
CA THR A 53 -6.63 9.31 -29.33
C THR A 53 -6.43 10.30 -30.47
N ASN A 54 -5.52 11.27 -30.31
CA ASN A 54 -5.30 12.38 -31.24
C ASN A 54 -6.57 13.17 -31.55
N LEU A 55 -7.55 13.16 -30.66
CA LEU A 55 -8.85 13.81 -30.87
C LEU A 55 -8.72 15.30 -31.03
N LEU A 56 -7.98 15.96 -30.13
CA LEU A 56 -7.76 17.42 -30.23
C LEU A 56 -6.86 17.73 -31.42
N ALA A 57 -5.84 16.90 -31.67
CA ALA A 57 -4.90 17.10 -32.76
C ALA A 57 -5.61 17.15 -34.13
N HIS A 58 -6.55 16.23 -34.37
CA HIS A 58 -7.26 16.14 -35.64
C HIS A 58 -8.48 17.06 -35.75
N ASN A 59 -9.18 17.32 -34.64
CA ASN A 59 -10.46 18.05 -34.68
C ASN A 59 -10.31 19.57 -34.46
N TRP A 60 -9.43 20.00 -33.56
CA TRP A 60 -9.19 21.40 -33.25
C TRP A 60 -8.18 21.98 -34.22
N THR A 61 -8.65 22.46 -35.37
CA THR A 61 -7.79 23.01 -36.40
C THR A 61 -8.18 24.49 -36.67
N SER A 62 -7.18 25.32 -36.99
CA SER A 62 -7.40 26.74 -37.30
C SER A 62 -8.34 27.00 -38.46
N ASN A 63 -8.54 25.99 -39.33
CA ASN A 63 -9.32 26.11 -40.55
C ASN A 63 -10.78 25.68 -40.40
N THR A 64 -11.18 25.19 -39.22
CA THR A 64 -12.56 24.76 -38.92
C THR A 64 -13.21 25.71 -37.92
N SER A 65 -14.54 25.82 -37.98
CA SER A 65 -15.29 26.63 -37.00
C SER A 65 -15.12 26.03 -35.59
N VAL A 66 -14.76 26.85 -34.61
CA VAL A 66 -14.61 26.46 -33.20
C VAL A 66 -15.87 25.76 -32.67
N CYS A 67 -17.06 26.20 -33.12
CA CYS A 67 -18.33 25.64 -32.68
C CYS A 67 -18.60 24.20 -33.22
N THR A 68 -17.71 23.68 -34.08
CA THR A 68 -17.77 22.27 -34.53
C THR A 68 -16.73 21.40 -33.88
N TRP A 69 -15.92 21.98 -33.00
CA TRP A 69 -14.86 21.22 -32.32
C TRP A 69 -15.43 20.33 -31.23
N ILE A 70 -14.86 19.15 -31.12
CA ILE A 70 -15.25 18.20 -30.09
C ILE A 70 -15.11 18.83 -28.70
N GLY A 71 -16.11 18.60 -27.85
CA GLY A 71 -16.14 19.17 -26.49
C GLY A 71 -16.46 20.65 -26.42
N ILE A 72 -16.76 21.34 -27.55
CA ILE A 72 -17.11 22.74 -27.58
C ILE A 72 -18.61 22.91 -27.85
N THR A 73 -19.22 23.80 -27.09
CA THR A 73 -20.59 24.29 -27.34
C THR A 73 -20.60 25.79 -27.46
N CYS A 74 -21.24 26.31 -28.47
CA CYS A 74 -21.42 27.76 -28.70
C CYS A 74 -22.86 28.22 -28.48
N ASP A 75 -23.02 29.45 -28.11
CA ASP A 75 -24.34 30.13 -28.14
C ASP A 75 -24.79 30.39 -29.58
N VAL A 76 -26.07 30.15 -29.84
CA VAL A 76 -26.65 30.20 -31.20
C VAL A 76 -26.67 31.64 -31.75
N ASN A 77 -26.82 32.63 -30.90
CA ASN A 77 -26.99 34.04 -31.33
C ASN A 77 -25.64 34.77 -31.40
N SER A 78 -24.80 34.58 -30.40
CA SER A 78 -23.53 35.31 -30.32
C SER A 78 -22.36 34.53 -30.97
N HIS A 79 -22.52 33.25 -31.30
CA HIS A 79 -21.50 32.33 -31.79
C HIS A 79 -20.27 32.21 -30.85
N ARG A 80 -20.41 32.60 -29.57
CA ARG A 80 -19.34 32.54 -28.57
C ARG A 80 -19.33 31.17 -27.88
N VAL A 81 -18.16 30.71 -27.45
CA VAL A 81 -18.01 29.48 -26.70
C VAL A 81 -18.64 29.62 -25.32
N THR A 82 -19.64 28.78 -25.02
CA THR A 82 -20.36 28.77 -23.74
C THR A 82 -20.06 27.55 -22.90
N ALA A 83 -19.61 26.44 -23.52
CA ALA A 83 -19.15 25.28 -22.79
C ALA A 83 -17.90 24.67 -23.43
N LEU A 84 -16.98 24.22 -22.55
CA LEU A 84 -15.83 23.38 -22.86
C LEU A 84 -15.92 22.15 -21.99
N ASP A 85 -16.09 20.98 -22.61
CA ASP A 85 -16.11 19.67 -21.96
C ASP A 85 -15.22 18.69 -22.73
N ILE A 86 -14.02 18.47 -22.18
CA ILE A 86 -13.06 17.47 -22.64
C ILE A 86 -12.74 16.48 -21.53
N SER A 87 -13.77 16.15 -20.75
CA SER A 87 -13.66 15.15 -19.67
C SER A 87 -13.41 13.74 -20.24
N GLN A 88 -12.71 12.91 -19.48
CA GLN A 88 -12.43 11.49 -19.82
C GLN A 88 -11.61 11.27 -21.10
N PHE A 89 -10.89 12.26 -21.60
CA PHE A 89 -10.06 12.12 -22.81
C PHE A 89 -8.67 11.59 -22.50
N ASN A 90 -8.36 11.34 -21.22
CA ASN A 90 -7.04 10.85 -20.76
C ASN A 90 -5.88 11.75 -21.20
N LEU A 91 -6.12 13.05 -21.29
CA LEU A 91 -5.16 14.08 -21.73
C LEU A 91 -4.10 14.33 -20.67
N GLN A 92 -2.84 14.51 -21.10
CA GLN A 92 -1.76 14.97 -20.24
C GLN A 92 -1.29 16.35 -20.70
N GLY A 93 -0.99 17.22 -19.75
CA GLY A 93 -0.55 18.58 -20.05
C GLY A 93 -0.82 19.53 -18.89
N THR A 94 -0.94 20.82 -19.21
CA THR A 94 -1.22 21.88 -18.24
C THR A 94 -2.34 22.78 -18.71
N ILE A 95 -2.98 23.49 -17.80
CA ILE A 95 -4.02 24.46 -18.11
C ILE A 95 -3.35 25.82 -18.40
N PRO A 96 -3.46 26.38 -19.61
CA PRO A 96 -2.84 27.66 -19.94
C PRO A 96 -3.67 28.85 -19.42
N PRO A 97 -3.03 29.98 -19.06
CA PRO A 97 -3.74 31.16 -18.59
C PRO A 97 -4.67 31.81 -19.66
N GLN A 98 -4.40 31.56 -20.94
CA GLN A 98 -5.21 32.02 -22.05
C GLN A 98 -6.65 31.46 -22.02
N LEU A 99 -6.87 30.32 -21.36
CA LEU A 99 -8.20 29.73 -21.23
C LEU A 99 -9.18 30.70 -20.52
N GLY A 100 -8.67 31.58 -19.63
CA GLY A 100 -9.45 32.62 -18.99
C GLY A 100 -10.02 33.67 -19.94
N ASN A 101 -9.59 33.73 -21.21
CA ASN A 101 -10.10 34.68 -22.24
C ASN A 101 -11.44 34.20 -22.81
N LEU A 102 -11.94 33.02 -22.49
CA LEU A 102 -13.27 32.52 -22.87
C LEU A 102 -14.37 33.25 -22.07
N SER A 103 -14.56 34.54 -22.37
CA SER A 103 -15.39 35.48 -21.58
C SER A 103 -16.90 35.14 -21.52
N SER A 104 -17.38 34.29 -22.44
CA SER A 104 -18.78 33.83 -22.46
C SER A 104 -18.96 32.42 -21.88
N LEU A 105 -17.86 31.80 -21.38
CA LEU A 105 -17.90 30.42 -20.87
C LEU A 105 -18.75 30.33 -19.61
N THR A 106 -19.70 29.41 -19.62
CA THR A 106 -20.57 29.09 -18.48
C THR A 106 -20.23 27.73 -17.85
N THR A 107 -19.65 26.81 -18.64
CA THR A 107 -19.29 25.45 -18.21
C THR A 107 -17.86 25.14 -18.63
N LEU A 108 -17.03 24.75 -17.66
CA LEU A 108 -15.67 24.28 -17.88
C LEU A 108 -15.50 22.93 -17.19
N ASN A 109 -15.43 21.87 -17.99
CA ASN A 109 -15.25 20.50 -17.53
C ASN A 109 -13.99 19.90 -18.16
N LEU A 110 -12.97 19.68 -17.32
CA LEU A 110 -11.71 19.04 -17.69
C LEU A 110 -11.48 17.77 -16.85
N SER A 111 -12.54 17.23 -16.25
CA SER A 111 -12.45 16.12 -15.29
C SER A 111 -11.96 14.82 -15.93
N HIS A 112 -11.44 13.90 -15.07
CA HIS A 112 -10.95 12.58 -15.48
C HIS A 112 -9.89 12.63 -16.59
N ASN A 113 -8.86 13.45 -16.36
CA ASN A 113 -7.69 13.59 -17.21
C ASN A 113 -6.40 13.47 -16.36
N LYS A 114 -5.25 13.68 -16.96
CA LYS A 114 -3.95 13.69 -16.27
C LYS A 114 -3.33 15.09 -16.33
N LEU A 115 -4.15 16.14 -16.29
CA LEU A 115 -3.68 17.51 -16.30
C LEU A 115 -2.94 17.85 -15.02
N SER A 116 -1.80 18.52 -15.12
CA SER A 116 -0.88 18.81 -14.03
C SER A 116 -0.55 20.30 -13.90
N GLY A 117 0.27 20.66 -12.93
CA GLY A 117 0.64 22.06 -12.69
C GLY A 117 -0.43 22.85 -11.94
N SER A 118 -0.21 24.14 -11.78
CA SER A 118 -1.14 25.01 -11.04
C SER A 118 -2.30 25.49 -11.93
N VAL A 119 -3.49 25.63 -11.32
CA VAL A 119 -4.61 26.26 -12.00
C VAL A 119 -4.33 27.75 -12.19
N PRO A 120 -4.38 28.28 -13.43
CA PRO A 120 -4.08 29.68 -13.69
C PRO A 120 -5.08 30.62 -13.02
N SER A 121 -4.59 31.76 -12.51
CA SER A 121 -5.42 32.76 -11.84
C SER A 121 -6.49 33.38 -12.77
N SER A 122 -6.29 33.36 -14.08
CA SER A 122 -7.25 33.85 -15.08
C SER A 122 -8.57 33.07 -15.10
N ILE A 123 -8.55 31.78 -14.74
CA ILE A 123 -9.77 30.97 -14.59
C ILE A 123 -10.66 31.55 -13.50
N TYR A 124 -10.06 32.07 -12.44
CA TYR A 124 -10.76 32.59 -11.27
C TYR A 124 -11.36 33.99 -11.46
N THR A 125 -11.14 34.61 -12.60
CA THR A 125 -11.73 35.89 -13.00
C THR A 125 -12.87 35.75 -14.00
N MET A 126 -13.25 34.51 -14.34
CA MET A 126 -14.35 34.23 -15.29
C MET A 126 -15.72 34.41 -14.62
N HIS A 127 -16.25 35.61 -14.68
CA HIS A 127 -17.51 35.98 -13.99
C HIS A 127 -18.77 35.32 -14.56
N THR A 128 -18.73 34.81 -15.80
CA THR A 128 -19.83 34.07 -16.44
C THR A 128 -19.90 32.61 -16.08
N LEU A 129 -18.82 32.05 -15.52
CA LEU A 129 -18.71 30.63 -15.24
C LEU A 129 -19.70 30.22 -14.15
N LYS A 130 -20.50 29.18 -14.43
CA LYS A 130 -21.48 28.57 -13.52
C LYS A 130 -21.09 27.23 -13.02
N PHE A 131 -20.35 26.45 -13.81
CA PHE A 131 -19.90 25.10 -13.51
C PHE A 131 -18.42 24.94 -13.81
N LEU A 132 -17.65 24.54 -12.81
CA LEU A 132 -16.21 24.26 -12.90
C LEU A 132 -15.96 22.85 -12.38
N ASP A 133 -15.45 21.95 -13.24
CA ASP A 133 -15.10 20.59 -12.87
C ASP A 133 -13.70 20.20 -13.35
N PHE A 134 -12.80 19.99 -12.40
CA PHE A 134 -11.44 19.51 -12.58
C PHE A 134 -11.19 18.20 -11.83
N THR A 135 -12.26 17.49 -11.48
CA THR A 135 -12.20 16.20 -10.76
C THR A 135 -11.23 15.23 -11.44
N ASP A 136 -10.53 14.43 -10.63
CA ASP A 136 -9.60 13.36 -11.07
C ASP A 136 -8.56 13.89 -12.08
N ASN A 137 -7.65 14.72 -11.57
CA ASN A 137 -6.50 15.22 -12.28
C ASN A 137 -5.25 15.22 -11.37
N GLN A 138 -4.15 15.78 -11.86
CA GLN A 138 -2.89 15.91 -11.09
C GLN A 138 -2.58 17.39 -10.81
N LEU A 139 -3.60 18.25 -10.78
CA LEU A 139 -3.44 19.67 -10.55
C LEU A 139 -2.86 19.92 -9.15
N SER A 140 -1.94 20.85 -9.04
CA SER A 140 -1.16 21.12 -7.84
C SER A 140 -1.08 22.60 -7.52
N GLY A 141 -0.36 22.94 -6.46
CA GLY A 141 -0.18 24.32 -6.04
C GLY A 141 -1.25 24.81 -5.06
N SER A 142 -1.01 25.99 -4.51
CA SER A 142 -1.93 26.59 -3.55
C SER A 142 -3.10 27.24 -4.28
N VAL A 143 -4.30 26.93 -3.82
CA VAL A 143 -5.51 27.60 -4.26
C VAL A 143 -5.48 29.02 -3.72
N SER A 144 -5.26 29.99 -4.61
CA SER A 144 -5.18 31.38 -4.21
C SER A 144 -6.55 31.93 -3.84
N SER A 145 -6.61 33.02 -3.08
CA SER A 145 -7.86 33.71 -2.73
C SER A 145 -8.65 34.19 -3.95
N PHE A 146 -8.05 34.23 -5.12
CA PHE A 146 -8.70 34.60 -6.40
C PHE A 146 -9.61 33.49 -6.95
N VAL A 147 -9.43 32.21 -6.56
CA VAL A 147 -10.31 31.08 -6.97
C VAL A 147 -11.76 31.38 -6.67
N PHE A 148 -11.99 32.17 -5.65
CA PHE A 148 -13.32 32.42 -5.13
C PHE A 148 -13.89 33.78 -5.53
N ASN A 149 -13.39 34.40 -6.61
CA ASN A 149 -13.94 35.64 -7.17
C ASN A 149 -14.78 35.39 -8.44
N MET A 150 -15.65 34.35 -8.40
CA MET A 150 -16.52 33.99 -9.53
C MET A 150 -17.98 34.15 -9.11
N SER A 151 -18.52 35.37 -9.33
CA SER A 151 -19.84 35.76 -8.82
C SER A 151 -21.02 34.93 -9.35
N SER A 152 -20.88 34.30 -10.53
CA SER A 152 -21.94 33.47 -11.15
C SER A 152 -21.83 31.99 -10.85
N ILE A 153 -20.77 31.55 -10.19
CA ILE A 153 -20.51 30.11 -9.99
C ILE A 153 -21.56 29.43 -9.11
N LEU A 154 -22.00 28.29 -9.54
CA LEU A 154 -22.98 27.45 -8.84
C LEU A 154 -22.33 26.19 -8.26
N ASP A 155 -21.34 25.63 -8.97
CA ASP A 155 -20.74 24.35 -8.65
C ASP A 155 -19.23 24.38 -8.92
N ILE A 156 -18.44 24.03 -7.90
CA ILE A 156 -16.99 23.90 -7.96
C ILE A 156 -16.62 22.48 -7.57
N ARG A 157 -15.97 21.75 -8.47
CA ARG A 157 -15.48 20.39 -8.27
C ARG A 157 -14.00 20.31 -8.58
N LEU A 158 -13.19 20.12 -7.54
CA LEU A 158 -11.74 19.95 -7.61
C LEU A 158 -11.31 18.63 -6.96
N THR A 159 -12.23 17.70 -6.82
CA THR A 159 -12.04 16.38 -6.18
C THR A 159 -10.84 15.64 -6.78
N ASN A 160 -10.09 14.93 -5.95
CA ASN A 160 -8.99 14.06 -6.34
C ASN A 160 -7.94 14.78 -7.20
N ASN A 161 -7.23 15.70 -6.56
CA ASN A 161 -6.10 16.45 -7.11
C ASN A 161 -4.99 16.57 -6.05
N ARG A 162 -3.96 17.37 -6.34
CA ARG A 162 -2.85 17.68 -5.41
C ARG A 162 -2.88 19.15 -4.99
N LEU A 163 -4.06 19.75 -4.96
CA LEU A 163 -4.25 21.15 -4.59
C LEU A 163 -4.04 21.32 -3.09
N SER A 164 -3.39 22.40 -2.71
CA SER A 164 -3.01 22.69 -1.33
C SER A 164 -3.37 24.11 -0.91
N GLY A 165 -2.99 24.51 0.29
CA GLY A 165 -3.23 25.84 0.81
C GLY A 165 -4.39 25.91 1.79
N GLU A 166 -4.70 27.10 2.24
CA GLU A 166 -5.80 27.37 3.16
C GLU A 166 -7.09 27.71 2.41
N LEU A 167 -8.22 27.33 2.97
CA LEU A 167 -9.50 27.85 2.49
C LEU A 167 -9.60 29.34 2.82
N PRO A 168 -9.89 30.20 1.80
CA PRO A 168 -9.89 31.63 2.02
C PRO A 168 -10.91 32.07 3.07
N LYS A 169 -10.47 32.92 4.00
CA LYS A 169 -11.31 33.44 5.07
C LYS A 169 -12.58 34.17 4.58
N ASN A 170 -12.57 34.64 3.32
CA ASN A 170 -13.66 35.41 2.71
C ASN A 170 -14.37 34.64 1.58
N ILE A 171 -14.21 33.34 1.52
CA ILE A 171 -14.67 32.47 0.42
C ILE A 171 -16.08 32.83 -0.10
N CYS A 172 -17.06 33.01 0.76
CA CYS A 172 -18.46 33.22 0.37
C CYS A 172 -18.82 34.67 0.13
N ASN A 173 -17.92 35.64 0.33
CA ASN A 173 -18.18 37.02 -0.01
C ASN A 173 -18.28 37.22 -1.54
N TYR A 174 -17.65 36.32 -2.30
CA TYR A 174 -17.53 36.42 -3.76
C TYR A 174 -18.28 35.28 -4.48
N LEU A 175 -18.94 34.36 -3.73
CA LEU A 175 -19.66 33.23 -4.28
C LEU A 175 -21.13 33.18 -3.78
N PRO A 176 -21.94 34.18 -4.05
CA PRO A 176 -23.29 34.30 -3.46
C PRO A 176 -24.26 33.21 -3.94
N HIS A 177 -23.98 32.59 -5.09
CA HIS A 177 -24.87 31.64 -5.75
C HIS A 177 -24.38 30.19 -5.62
N LEU A 178 -23.24 29.93 -4.92
CA LEU A 178 -22.62 28.61 -4.81
C LEU A 178 -23.58 27.61 -4.15
N LYS A 179 -23.83 26.49 -4.86
CA LYS A 179 -24.68 25.38 -4.43
C LYS A 179 -23.88 24.15 -4.01
N ALA A 180 -22.75 23.90 -4.68
CA ALA A 180 -21.92 22.73 -4.41
C ALA A 180 -20.44 23.09 -4.38
N LEU A 181 -19.73 22.59 -3.37
CA LEU A 181 -18.30 22.76 -3.19
C LEU A 181 -17.68 21.39 -2.87
N PHE A 182 -16.97 20.82 -3.85
CA PHE A 182 -16.26 19.54 -3.74
C PHE A 182 -14.76 19.77 -3.86
N LEU A 183 -14.07 19.68 -2.74
CA LEU A 183 -12.60 19.84 -2.63
C LEU A 183 -11.95 18.58 -2.02
N ASP A 184 -12.68 17.50 -1.95
CA ASP A 184 -12.23 16.27 -1.32
C ASP A 184 -11.04 15.62 -2.06
N LYS A 185 -10.30 14.78 -1.32
CA LYS A 185 -9.07 14.11 -1.82
C LYS A 185 -8.06 15.10 -2.40
N ASN A 186 -7.62 16.03 -1.55
CA ASN A 186 -6.62 17.05 -1.85
C ASN A 186 -5.68 17.25 -0.64
N MET A 187 -4.86 18.28 -0.66
CA MET A 187 -3.91 18.61 0.42
C MET A 187 -4.27 19.94 1.11
N PHE A 188 -5.54 20.32 1.14
CA PHE A 188 -5.98 21.53 1.86
C PHE A 188 -5.72 21.39 3.36
N HIS A 189 -5.22 22.44 3.98
CA HIS A 189 -4.87 22.48 5.40
C HIS A 189 -5.47 23.70 6.12
N SER A 190 -5.17 23.84 7.45
CA SER A 190 -5.71 24.91 8.26
C SER A 190 -7.18 24.69 8.67
N LYS A 191 -7.86 25.72 9.11
CA LYS A 191 -9.21 25.63 9.68
C LYS A 191 -10.28 25.83 8.60
N ILE A 192 -11.45 25.22 8.81
CA ILE A 192 -12.64 25.53 8.02
C ILE A 192 -13.10 26.97 8.40
N PRO A 193 -13.18 27.92 7.44
CA PRO A 193 -13.55 29.30 7.74
C PRO A 193 -15.02 29.42 8.19
N SER A 194 -15.29 30.13 9.27
CA SER A 194 -16.67 30.43 9.70
C SER A 194 -17.46 31.24 8.64
N ALA A 195 -16.76 32.01 7.81
CA ALA A 195 -17.35 32.76 6.69
C ALA A 195 -18.00 31.88 5.63
N LEU A 196 -17.73 30.56 5.63
CA LEU A 196 -18.43 29.60 4.76
C LEU A 196 -19.97 29.68 4.98
N SER A 197 -20.40 30.02 6.18
CA SER A 197 -21.81 30.23 6.53
C SER A 197 -22.51 31.34 5.72
N LYS A 198 -21.78 32.20 5.00
CA LYS A 198 -22.33 33.23 4.10
C LYS A 198 -22.78 32.65 2.75
N CYS A 199 -22.37 31.47 2.36
CA CYS A 199 -22.82 30.76 1.16
C CYS A 199 -24.26 30.24 1.33
N LYS A 200 -25.24 31.10 1.43
CA LYS A 200 -26.64 30.75 1.79
C LYS A 200 -27.34 29.79 0.81
N GLN A 201 -26.80 29.62 -0.40
CA GLN A 201 -27.34 28.68 -1.40
C GLN A 201 -26.70 27.30 -1.34
N LEU A 202 -25.67 27.11 -0.50
CA LEU A 202 -24.90 25.87 -0.43
C LEU A 202 -25.76 24.69 -0.04
N GLN A 203 -25.72 23.64 -0.86
CA GLN A 203 -26.46 22.37 -0.67
C GLN A 203 -25.53 21.20 -0.38
N GLN A 204 -24.32 21.21 -0.98
CA GLN A 204 -23.33 20.15 -0.82
C GLN A 204 -21.98 20.75 -0.44
N LEU A 205 -21.40 20.27 0.65
CA LEU A 205 -20.07 20.63 1.11
C LEU A 205 -19.25 19.35 1.30
N ASN A 206 -18.30 19.11 0.42
CA ASN A 206 -17.40 17.95 0.52
C ASN A 206 -15.94 18.41 0.62
N LEU A 207 -15.35 18.20 1.80
CA LEU A 207 -13.96 18.51 2.15
C LEU A 207 -13.22 17.26 2.67
N GLN A 208 -13.74 16.05 2.45
CA GLN A 208 -13.17 14.80 2.93
C GLN A 208 -11.73 14.59 2.41
N PHE A 209 -10.97 13.74 3.09
CA PHE A 209 -9.62 13.35 2.67
C PHE A 209 -8.74 14.56 2.36
N ASN A 210 -8.56 15.42 3.38
CA ASN A 210 -7.69 16.57 3.36
C ASN A 210 -6.87 16.65 4.66
N ASN A 211 -6.14 17.73 4.86
CA ASN A 211 -5.35 17.98 6.07
C ASN A 211 -5.94 19.11 6.93
N LEU A 212 -7.27 19.30 6.88
CA LEU A 212 -7.98 20.34 7.61
C LEU A 212 -7.94 20.09 9.12
N SER A 213 -7.79 21.12 9.90
CA SER A 213 -7.64 21.09 11.36
C SER A 213 -8.58 22.08 12.05
N GLY A 214 -8.51 22.15 13.37
CA GLY A 214 -9.38 23.03 14.15
C GLY A 214 -10.75 22.45 14.38
N ALA A 215 -11.64 23.24 15.01
CA ALA A 215 -13.02 22.82 15.27
C ALA A 215 -13.92 23.06 14.05
N ILE A 216 -14.98 22.29 13.95
CA ILE A 216 -16.07 22.54 12.99
C ILE A 216 -16.75 23.85 13.41
N PRO A 217 -16.83 24.86 12.51
CA PRO A 217 -17.44 26.14 12.85
C PRO A 217 -18.94 25.99 13.13
N LYS A 218 -19.41 26.48 14.28
CA LYS A 218 -20.85 26.46 14.65
C LYS A 218 -21.73 27.18 13.64
N GLU A 219 -21.18 28.18 12.96
CA GLU A 219 -21.85 28.97 11.93
C GLU A 219 -22.30 28.13 10.73
N ILE A 220 -21.81 26.90 10.57
CA ILE A 220 -22.28 25.95 9.54
C ILE A 220 -23.77 25.66 9.68
N GLY A 221 -24.32 25.70 10.90
CA GLY A 221 -25.75 25.58 11.18
C GLY A 221 -26.62 26.69 10.57
N ASN A 222 -26.03 27.77 10.04
CA ASN A 222 -26.72 28.83 9.33
C ASN A 222 -26.96 28.54 7.85
N LEU A 223 -26.48 27.42 7.33
CA LEU A 223 -26.59 27.03 5.92
C LEU A 223 -27.85 26.19 5.68
N THR A 224 -29.00 26.76 5.85
CA THR A 224 -30.31 26.07 5.89
C THR A 224 -30.67 25.27 4.62
N ARG A 225 -29.94 25.46 3.52
CA ARG A 225 -30.12 24.66 2.29
C ARG A 225 -29.20 23.45 2.18
N LEU A 226 -28.28 23.25 3.14
CA LEU A 226 -27.37 22.10 3.13
C LEU A 226 -28.15 20.79 3.18
N LYS A 227 -27.78 19.89 2.28
CA LYS A 227 -28.21 18.50 2.19
C LYS A 227 -27.12 17.52 2.59
N GLY A 228 -25.85 17.87 2.33
CA GLY A 228 -24.71 17.03 2.65
C GLY A 228 -23.55 17.79 3.26
N ILE A 229 -23.03 17.27 4.36
CA ILE A 229 -21.79 17.69 5.03
C ILE A 229 -20.87 16.49 5.04
N TYR A 230 -19.75 16.60 4.30
CA TYR A 230 -18.73 15.54 4.18
C TYR A 230 -17.37 16.13 4.57
N LEU A 231 -16.94 15.85 5.82
CA LEU A 231 -15.70 16.36 6.43
C LEU A 231 -14.80 15.23 6.92
N GLY A 232 -15.13 13.98 6.61
CA GLY A 232 -14.39 12.82 7.05
C GLY A 232 -12.94 12.78 6.58
N ALA A 233 -12.10 12.00 7.25
CA ALA A 233 -10.69 11.83 6.94
C ALA A 233 -9.92 13.17 6.87
N ASN A 234 -9.91 13.86 8.01
CA ASN A 234 -9.20 15.13 8.25
C ASN A 234 -8.54 15.11 9.64
N LYS A 235 -8.05 16.24 10.11
CA LYS A 235 -7.48 16.44 11.46
C LYS A 235 -8.37 17.36 12.32
N LEU A 236 -9.68 17.35 12.09
CA LEU A 236 -10.64 18.16 12.82
C LEU A 236 -10.71 17.68 14.27
N HIS A 237 -10.83 18.61 15.20
CA HIS A 237 -10.89 18.31 16.64
C HIS A 237 -11.97 19.16 17.34
N GLY A 238 -12.19 18.90 18.64
CA GLY A 238 -13.25 19.57 19.40
C GLY A 238 -14.59 18.87 19.25
N GLU A 239 -15.65 19.50 19.69
CA GLU A 239 -17.00 18.94 19.70
C GLU A 239 -17.72 19.16 18.39
N ILE A 240 -18.70 18.32 18.09
CA ILE A 240 -19.65 18.55 16.99
C ILE A 240 -20.61 19.66 17.43
N PRO A 241 -20.69 20.79 16.69
CA PRO A 241 -21.56 21.89 17.06
C PRO A 241 -23.04 21.48 17.05
N HIS A 242 -23.77 21.82 18.13
CA HIS A 242 -25.22 21.53 18.23
C HIS A 242 -26.04 22.29 17.17
N GLU A 243 -25.49 23.35 16.61
CA GLU A 243 -26.10 24.14 15.53
C GLU A 243 -26.27 23.37 14.22
N ILE A 244 -25.54 22.24 14.02
CA ILE A 244 -25.76 21.35 12.88
C ILE A 244 -27.22 20.84 12.87
N ALA A 245 -27.83 20.65 14.03
CA ALA A 245 -29.23 20.22 14.14
C ALA A 245 -30.24 21.29 13.66
N ASN A 246 -29.81 22.53 13.43
CA ASN A 246 -30.64 23.58 12.85
C ASN A 246 -30.80 23.48 11.32
N LEU A 247 -30.18 22.49 10.68
CA LEU A 247 -30.19 22.29 9.22
C LEU A 247 -31.41 21.44 8.79
N PRO A 248 -32.51 22.06 8.31
CA PRO A 248 -33.77 21.35 8.09
C PRO A 248 -33.76 20.41 6.88
N ASN A 249 -32.77 20.52 6.00
CA ASN A 249 -32.68 19.75 4.76
C ASN A 249 -31.50 18.76 4.76
N LEU A 250 -30.80 18.59 5.89
CA LEU A 250 -29.62 17.76 5.93
C LEU A 250 -29.98 16.26 5.78
N GLU A 251 -29.44 15.64 4.77
CA GLU A 251 -29.63 14.22 4.42
C GLU A 251 -28.41 13.38 4.79
N ALA A 252 -27.19 13.96 4.73
CA ALA A 252 -25.95 13.26 5.01
C ALA A 252 -25.02 14.06 5.93
N LEU A 253 -24.55 13.41 7.00
CA LEU A 253 -23.58 13.92 7.95
C LEU A 253 -22.42 12.91 8.05
N VAL A 254 -21.29 13.22 7.40
CA VAL A 254 -20.11 12.35 7.31
C VAL A 254 -18.90 13.05 7.93
N LEU A 255 -18.55 12.67 9.15
CA LEU A 255 -17.49 13.26 9.96
C LEU A 255 -16.44 12.23 10.40
N GLY A 256 -16.53 11.00 9.95
CA GLY A 256 -15.66 9.89 10.37
C GLY A 256 -14.19 10.16 10.12
N MET A 257 -13.30 9.45 10.84
CA MET A 257 -11.85 9.56 10.71
C MET A 257 -11.33 11.00 10.97
N ASN A 258 -11.59 11.49 12.18
CA ASN A 258 -11.12 12.77 12.69
C ASN A 258 -10.68 12.64 14.15
N ASN A 259 -10.41 13.74 14.81
CA ASN A 259 -10.07 13.80 16.23
C ASN A 259 -11.18 14.48 17.05
N LEU A 260 -12.44 14.28 16.64
CA LEU A 260 -13.60 14.86 17.30
C LEU A 260 -13.84 14.20 18.66
N VAL A 261 -14.27 14.99 19.63
CA VAL A 261 -14.49 14.57 21.03
C VAL A 261 -15.85 15.05 21.54
N GLY A 262 -16.20 14.66 22.76
CA GLY A 262 -17.43 15.12 23.43
C GLY A 262 -18.63 14.26 23.13
N VAL A 263 -19.76 14.70 23.56
CA VAL A 263 -21.05 13.99 23.42
C VAL A 263 -21.69 14.38 22.08
N LEU A 264 -22.15 13.40 21.32
CA LEU A 264 -22.94 13.68 20.13
C LEU A 264 -24.19 14.46 20.49
N PRO A 265 -24.42 15.66 19.93
CA PRO A 265 -25.57 16.49 20.29
C PRO A 265 -26.90 15.77 20.05
N ALA A 266 -27.71 15.58 21.12
CA ALA A 266 -28.95 14.85 21.03
C ALA A 266 -29.95 15.38 19.96
N PRO A 267 -30.00 16.69 19.62
CA PRO A 267 -30.87 17.18 18.57
C PRO A 267 -30.54 16.66 17.18
N ILE A 268 -29.30 16.16 16.94
CA ILE A 268 -28.93 15.53 15.65
C ILE A 268 -29.78 14.28 15.40
N PHE A 269 -30.07 13.53 16.47
CA PHE A 269 -30.96 12.39 16.36
C PHE A 269 -32.44 12.75 16.10
N ASN A 270 -32.82 14.03 16.12
CA ASN A 270 -34.17 14.49 15.81
C ASN A 270 -34.30 15.05 14.38
N MET A 271 -33.31 14.88 13.56
CA MET A 271 -33.28 15.39 12.16
C MET A 271 -33.95 14.39 11.24
N SER A 272 -35.24 14.50 11.02
CA SER A 272 -36.05 13.54 10.25
C SER A 272 -35.64 13.36 8.78
N THR A 273 -34.80 14.24 8.25
CA THR A 273 -34.31 14.18 6.86
C THR A 273 -33.03 13.36 6.72
N LEU A 274 -32.32 13.07 7.82
CA LEU A 274 -31.06 12.34 7.78
C LEU A 274 -31.26 10.90 7.26
N LYS A 275 -30.45 10.56 6.26
CA LYS A 275 -30.34 9.23 5.66
C LYS A 275 -29.02 8.57 6.00
N VAL A 276 -27.94 9.38 6.09
CA VAL A 276 -26.58 8.92 6.28
C VAL A 276 -25.95 9.66 7.45
N VAL A 277 -25.52 8.90 8.46
CA VAL A 277 -24.72 9.37 9.59
C VAL A 277 -23.49 8.48 9.71
N ILE A 278 -22.31 9.02 9.42
CA ILE A 278 -21.02 8.32 9.49
C ILE A 278 -20.07 9.12 10.38
N LEU A 279 -19.80 8.60 11.57
CA LEU A 279 -18.97 9.23 12.59
C LEU A 279 -17.75 8.38 12.95
N ILE A 280 -17.58 7.23 12.34
CA ILE A 280 -16.54 6.21 12.63
C ILE A 280 -15.18 6.81 12.93
N ASN A 281 -14.48 6.21 13.90
CA ASN A 281 -13.08 6.52 14.22
C ASN A 281 -12.86 7.99 14.62
N ASN A 282 -13.46 8.33 15.76
CA ASN A 282 -13.27 9.57 16.50
C ASN A 282 -13.08 9.25 18.00
N SER A 283 -13.34 10.20 18.87
CA SER A 283 -13.46 10.00 20.33
C SER A 283 -14.81 10.52 20.85
N LEU A 284 -15.86 10.34 20.06
CA LEU A 284 -17.21 10.76 20.39
C LEU A 284 -17.82 9.84 21.45
N SER A 285 -18.72 10.38 22.24
CA SER A 285 -19.40 9.65 23.30
C SER A 285 -20.90 9.94 23.29
N GLY A 286 -21.62 9.31 24.22
CA GLY A 286 -23.05 9.46 24.33
C GLY A 286 -23.78 8.14 24.21
N SER A 287 -25.10 8.20 24.02
CA SER A 287 -25.93 7.01 23.84
C SER A 287 -26.95 7.21 22.72
N ILE A 288 -27.40 6.11 22.14
CA ILE A 288 -28.49 6.14 21.14
C ILE A 288 -29.79 6.42 21.88
N PRO A 289 -30.60 7.43 21.44
CA PRO A 289 -31.86 7.76 22.06
C PRO A 289 -32.86 6.59 22.04
N SER A 290 -33.64 6.46 23.11
CA SER A 290 -34.62 5.38 23.29
C SER A 290 -35.74 5.37 22.24
N ARG A 291 -36.00 6.49 21.54
CA ARG A 291 -37.02 6.63 20.49
C ARG A 291 -36.40 7.07 19.16
N ILE A 292 -35.29 6.42 18.75
CA ILE A 292 -34.58 6.73 17.51
C ILE A 292 -35.48 6.54 16.28
N ASP A 293 -36.45 5.66 16.31
CA ASP A 293 -37.44 5.40 15.25
C ASP A 293 -38.27 6.62 14.85
N LEU A 294 -38.64 7.43 15.85
CA LEU A 294 -39.38 8.69 15.62
C LEU A 294 -38.45 9.83 15.22
N SER A 295 -37.22 9.73 15.66
CA SER A 295 -36.23 10.79 15.54
C SER A 295 -35.53 10.76 14.16
N LEU A 296 -35.22 9.58 13.64
CA LEU A 296 -34.53 9.36 12.35
C LEU A 296 -35.31 8.37 11.45
N PRO A 297 -36.52 8.71 11.00
CA PRO A 297 -37.39 7.78 10.27
C PRO A 297 -36.87 7.46 8.85
N THR A 298 -35.88 8.21 8.35
CA THR A 298 -35.34 8.07 7.00
C THR A 298 -33.93 7.49 6.97
N ILE A 299 -33.37 7.13 8.13
CA ILE A 299 -32.00 6.65 8.22
C ILE A 299 -31.79 5.36 7.41
N GLU A 300 -30.77 5.36 6.58
CA GLU A 300 -30.35 4.25 5.73
C GLU A 300 -28.99 3.70 6.17
N ILE A 301 -28.08 4.59 6.59
CA ILE A 301 -26.72 4.26 7.05
C ILE A 301 -26.47 4.92 8.39
N LEU A 302 -26.16 4.11 9.40
CA LEU A 302 -25.75 4.56 10.74
C LEU A 302 -24.42 3.87 11.09
N ASP A 303 -23.34 4.65 11.08
CA ASP A 303 -22.00 4.19 11.42
C ASP A 303 -21.42 5.04 12.54
N LEU A 304 -21.31 4.43 13.72
CA LEU A 304 -20.78 5.01 14.95
C LEU A 304 -19.57 4.21 15.48
N ALA A 305 -18.94 3.40 14.65
CA ALA A 305 -17.88 2.50 15.08
C ALA A 305 -16.60 3.21 15.52
N LEU A 306 -15.75 2.50 16.27
CA LEU A 306 -14.43 2.98 16.73
C LEU A 306 -14.51 4.34 17.46
N ASP A 307 -15.48 4.45 18.39
CA ASP A 307 -15.73 5.62 19.21
C ASP A 307 -15.87 5.25 20.69
N ARG A 308 -16.50 6.07 21.50
CA ARG A 308 -16.76 5.83 22.93
C ARG A 308 -18.26 5.89 23.26
N PHE A 309 -19.11 5.53 22.31
CA PHE A 309 -20.54 5.43 22.57
C PHE A 309 -20.86 4.35 23.60
N SER A 310 -21.89 4.58 24.41
CA SER A 310 -22.22 3.72 25.53
C SER A 310 -23.74 3.55 25.71
N GLY A 311 -24.14 2.85 26.75
CA GLY A 311 -25.55 2.56 27.02
C GLY A 311 -26.09 1.38 26.24
N THR A 312 -27.37 1.26 26.08
CA THR A 312 -28.04 0.12 25.44
C THR A 312 -28.39 0.46 23.99
N ILE A 313 -28.42 -0.55 23.12
CA ILE A 313 -29.04 -0.43 21.79
C ILE A 313 -30.56 -0.47 22.00
N PRO A 314 -31.29 0.63 21.75
CA PRO A 314 -32.71 0.69 21.99
C PRO A 314 -33.49 -0.18 21.01
N SER A 315 -34.54 -0.88 21.50
CA SER A 315 -35.38 -1.71 20.62
C SER A 315 -36.06 -0.91 19.51
N SER A 316 -36.27 0.38 19.70
CA SER A 316 -36.85 1.28 18.70
C SER A 316 -36.01 1.41 17.43
N ILE A 317 -34.70 1.16 17.50
CA ILE A 317 -33.84 1.15 16.27
C ILE A 317 -34.36 0.19 15.21
N THR A 318 -35.03 -0.87 15.65
CA THR A 318 -35.58 -1.91 14.76
C THR A 318 -36.82 -1.46 13.98
N ASN A 319 -37.37 -0.28 14.28
CA ASN A 319 -38.42 0.36 13.53
C ASN A 319 -37.90 1.27 12.41
N ALA A 320 -36.61 1.51 12.35
CA ALA A 320 -35.94 2.25 11.25
C ALA A 320 -35.90 1.40 9.97
N SER A 321 -37.06 1.20 9.34
CA SER A 321 -37.28 0.23 8.26
C SER A 321 -36.46 0.45 7.00
N LYS A 322 -35.86 1.64 6.80
CA LYS A 322 -34.99 1.96 5.68
C LYS A 322 -33.53 1.60 5.92
N LEU A 323 -33.16 1.24 7.15
CA LEU A 323 -31.77 0.98 7.52
C LEU A 323 -31.22 -0.23 6.73
N THR A 324 -30.14 0.01 6.01
CA THR A 324 -29.42 -0.98 5.23
C THR A 324 -28.06 -1.31 5.85
N PHE A 325 -27.47 -0.34 6.55
CA PHE A 325 -26.14 -0.45 7.14
C PHE A 325 -26.17 0.03 8.60
N LEU A 326 -25.84 -0.87 9.53
CA LEU A 326 -25.74 -0.59 10.95
C LEU A 326 -24.38 -1.05 11.47
N GLU A 327 -23.52 -0.09 11.77
CA GLU A 327 -22.18 -0.30 12.28
C GLU A 327 -22.01 0.41 13.63
N LEU A 328 -21.91 -0.37 14.70
CA LEU A 328 -21.76 0.11 16.09
C LEU A 328 -20.52 -0.53 16.75
N GLY A 329 -19.68 -1.19 16.00
CA GLY A 329 -18.54 -1.95 16.51
C GLY A 329 -17.49 -1.09 17.20
N ALA A 330 -16.68 -1.73 18.05
CA ALA A 330 -15.59 -1.11 18.80
C ALA A 330 -16.02 0.16 19.57
N ASN A 331 -17.00 -0.04 20.44
CA ASN A 331 -17.56 0.96 21.36
C ASN A 331 -17.71 0.38 22.79
N THR A 332 -18.49 1.01 23.62
CA THR A 332 -18.81 0.54 24.98
C THR A 332 -20.31 0.29 25.18
N PHE A 333 -21.02 -0.07 24.12
CA PHE A 333 -22.44 -0.45 24.21
C PHE A 333 -22.60 -1.69 25.07
N SER A 334 -23.70 -1.73 25.85
CA SER A 334 -23.98 -2.79 26.81
C SER A 334 -25.45 -3.21 26.79
N GLY A 335 -25.82 -4.18 27.60
CA GLY A 335 -27.18 -4.70 27.67
C GLY A 335 -27.51 -5.65 26.53
N PHE A 336 -28.77 -5.88 26.25
CA PHE A 336 -29.21 -6.91 25.33
C PHE A 336 -29.29 -6.40 23.88
N ILE A 337 -28.84 -7.24 22.92
CA ILE A 337 -29.20 -7.04 21.52
C ILE A 337 -30.72 -7.25 21.39
N PRO A 338 -31.45 -6.29 20.80
CA PRO A 338 -32.92 -6.38 20.69
C PRO A 338 -33.37 -7.62 19.88
N ASN A 339 -34.26 -8.43 20.43
CA ASN A 339 -34.81 -9.58 19.72
C ASN A 339 -35.62 -9.21 18.48
N THR A 340 -36.04 -7.93 18.39
CA THR A 340 -36.76 -7.39 17.23
C THR A 340 -35.86 -6.95 16.09
N ILE A 341 -34.52 -7.17 16.17
CA ILE A 341 -33.57 -6.76 15.14
C ILE A 341 -33.94 -7.26 13.73
N GLY A 342 -34.63 -8.40 13.65
CA GLY A 342 -35.15 -8.94 12.38
C GLY A 342 -36.26 -8.12 11.71
N ASN A 343 -36.76 -7.02 12.34
CA ASN A 343 -37.69 -6.09 11.70
C ASN A 343 -36.99 -5.21 10.66
N LEU A 344 -35.66 -5.10 10.71
CA LEU A 344 -34.85 -4.37 9.74
C LEU A 344 -34.71 -5.17 8.42
N ARG A 345 -35.79 -5.35 7.70
CA ARG A 345 -35.86 -6.23 6.51
C ARG A 345 -34.97 -5.82 5.36
N ASN A 346 -34.54 -4.55 5.33
CA ASN A 346 -33.63 -4.02 4.32
C ASN A 346 -32.16 -4.11 4.71
N LEU A 347 -31.84 -4.57 5.93
CA LEU A 347 -30.49 -4.62 6.45
C LEU A 347 -29.60 -5.53 5.58
N GLU A 348 -28.48 -5.00 5.16
CA GLU A 348 -27.43 -5.67 4.37
C GLU A 348 -26.15 -5.90 5.18
N TRP A 349 -25.85 -4.97 6.11
CA TRP A 349 -24.69 -4.99 6.98
C TRP A 349 -25.09 -4.77 8.42
N LEU A 350 -24.64 -5.66 9.31
CA LEU A 350 -24.81 -5.57 10.76
C LEU A 350 -23.49 -5.85 11.45
N SER A 351 -22.85 -4.84 12.02
CA SER A 351 -21.67 -5.01 12.85
C SER A 351 -21.88 -4.37 14.22
N LEU A 352 -21.77 -5.21 15.24
CA LEU A 352 -21.89 -4.85 16.65
C LEU A 352 -20.68 -5.32 17.45
N GLY A 353 -19.62 -5.77 16.79
CA GLY A 353 -18.46 -6.40 17.40
C GLY A 353 -17.71 -5.49 18.38
N HIS A 354 -16.92 -6.10 19.27
CA HIS A 354 -16.09 -5.40 20.27
C HIS A 354 -16.87 -4.37 21.10
N ASN A 355 -17.88 -4.89 21.82
CA ASN A 355 -18.71 -4.17 22.77
C ASN A 355 -18.93 -5.02 24.03
N TYR A 356 -19.83 -4.60 24.90
CA TYR A 356 -20.25 -5.34 26.12
C TYR A 356 -21.71 -5.83 25.99
N LEU A 357 -22.10 -6.18 24.76
CA LEU A 357 -23.47 -6.63 24.47
C LEU A 357 -23.68 -8.07 24.95
N THR A 358 -24.89 -8.33 25.41
CA THR A 358 -25.32 -9.63 25.90
C THR A 358 -26.57 -10.12 25.18
N SER A 359 -26.97 -11.37 25.40
CA SER A 359 -28.23 -11.91 24.92
C SER A 359 -29.26 -11.97 26.04
N SER A 360 -30.50 -11.65 25.71
CA SER A 360 -31.63 -11.79 26.65
C SER A 360 -32.02 -13.25 26.92
N THR A 361 -31.54 -14.19 26.11
CA THR A 361 -31.84 -15.62 26.22
C THR A 361 -30.61 -16.45 25.89
N SER A 362 -30.48 -17.59 26.58
CA SER A 362 -29.38 -18.55 26.30
C SER A 362 -29.40 -19.15 24.89
N LYS A 363 -30.52 -19.01 24.15
CA LYS A 363 -30.67 -19.49 22.76
C LYS A 363 -30.43 -18.42 21.74
N LEU A 364 -29.86 -17.24 22.09
CA LEU A 364 -29.55 -16.13 21.18
C LEU A 364 -30.72 -15.82 20.23
N SER A 365 -31.90 -15.57 20.79
CA SER A 365 -33.15 -15.43 20.02
C SER A 365 -33.10 -14.28 18.98
N PHE A 366 -32.26 -13.27 19.18
CA PHE A 366 -32.05 -12.20 18.20
C PHE A 366 -31.45 -12.75 16.90
N LEU A 367 -30.58 -13.77 16.94
CA LEU A 367 -30.06 -14.43 15.72
C LEU A 367 -31.20 -15.08 14.92
N SER A 368 -32.11 -15.74 15.65
CA SER A 368 -33.28 -16.33 14.98
C SER A 368 -34.16 -15.29 14.29
N SER A 369 -34.27 -14.09 14.88
CA SER A 369 -35.04 -12.99 14.29
C SER A 369 -34.42 -12.43 13.01
N LEU A 370 -33.09 -12.41 12.92
CA LEU A 370 -32.36 -11.97 11.73
C LEU A 370 -32.66 -12.79 10.47
N ALA A 371 -33.29 -13.96 10.61
CA ALA A 371 -33.79 -14.73 9.48
C ALA A 371 -34.81 -13.96 8.60
N ASN A 372 -35.41 -12.86 9.14
CA ASN A 372 -36.29 -11.99 8.39
C ASN A 372 -35.54 -10.99 7.49
N CYS A 373 -34.26 -10.72 7.75
CA CYS A 373 -33.40 -9.80 6.99
C CYS A 373 -32.81 -10.51 5.75
N LYS A 374 -33.62 -10.65 4.71
CA LYS A 374 -33.27 -11.47 3.52
C LYS A 374 -32.15 -10.89 2.63
N LYS A 375 -31.76 -9.63 2.83
CA LYS A 375 -30.67 -8.95 2.12
C LYS A 375 -29.33 -8.98 2.87
N LEU A 376 -29.33 -9.51 4.10
CA LEU A 376 -28.18 -9.47 4.98
C LEU A 376 -27.02 -10.27 4.37
N ARG A 377 -25.86 -9.59 4.24
CA ARG A 377 -24.61 -10.11 3.68
C ARG A 377 -23.52 -10.27 4.73
N ASP A 378 -23.55 -9.39 5.74
CA ASP A 378 -22.53 -9.39 6.79
C ASP A 378 -23.13 -9.33 8.18
N ILE A 379 -22.63 -10.19 9.09
CA ILE A 379 -22.92 -10.20 10.50
C ILE A 379 -21.62 -10.26 11.30
N GLY A 380 -21.26 -9.16 11.97
CA GLY A 380 -20.12 -9.04 12.86
C GLY A 380 -20.57 -8.85 14.32
N LEU A 381 -20.38 -9.86 15.16
CA LEU A 381 -20.72 -9.84 16.59
C LEU A 381 -19.51 -10.09 17.49
N THR A 382 -18.37 -10.37 16.91
CA THR A 382 -17.11 -10.76 17.57
C THR A 382 -16.78 -9.86 18.77
N GLY A 383 -16.31 -10.44 19.88
CA GLY A 383 -15.85 -9.68 21.03
C GLY A 383 -16.97 -9.13 21.92
N ASN A 384 -18.10 -9.82 22.04
CA ASN A 384 -19.20 -9.48 22.94
C ASN A 384 -19.48 -10.63 23.92
N PRO A 385 -19.80 -10.38 25.19
CA PRO A 385 -20.15 -11.41 26.14
C PRO A 385 -21.61 -11.92 25.97
N LEU A 386 -21.90 -12.50 24.79
CA LEU A 386 -23.26 -12.94 24.46
C LEU A 386 -23.76 -14.12 25.31
N ASP A 387 -22.86 -15.02 25.69
CA ASP A 387 -23.04 -16.15 26.59
C ASP A 387 -24.31 -16.98 26.31
N GLY A 388 -24.23 -17.91 25.37
CA GLY A 388 -25.38 -18.74 24.97
C GLY A 388 -24.99 -19.90 24.06
N ILE A 389 -25.98 -20.43 23.36
CA ILE A 389 -25.83 -21.50 22.37
C ILE A 389 -26.35 -21.03 21.00
N LEU A 390 -25.63 -21.42 19.95
CA LEU A 390 -26.08 -21.13 18.57
C LEU A 390 -27.38 -21.86 18.29
N PRO A 391 -28.44 -21.16 17.89
CA PRO A 391 -29.71 -21.82 17.56
C PRO A 391 -29.63 -22.54 16.23
N SER A 392 -30.34 -23.66 16.05
CA SER A 392 -30.45 -24.34 14.76
C SER A 392 -31.05 -23.46 13.65
N SER A 393 -31.85 -22.46 14.02
CA SER A 393 -32.40 -21.45 13.10
C SER A 393 -31.35 -20.54 12.47
N ILE A 394 -30.08 -20.58 12.91
CA ILE A 394 -28.98 -19.86 12.26
C ILE A 394 -28.86 -20.22 10.77
N GLY A 395 -29.19 -21.44 10.39
CA GLY A 395 -29.24 -21.85 8.98
C GLY A 395 -30.40 -21.26 8.17
N ASN A 396 -31.30 -20.50 8.80
CA ASN A 396 -32.41 -19.78 8.13
C ASN A 396 -32.07 -18.30 7.88
N LEU A 397 -30.87 -17.86 8.25
CA LEU A 397 -30.38 -16.53 7.91
C LEU A 397 -30.41 -16.29 6.39
N SER A 398 -30.13 -15.08 5.97
CA SER A 398 -30.13 -14.72 4.56
C SER A 398 -29.27 -15.68 3.73
N VAL A 399 -29.79 -16.14 2.62
CA VAL A 399 -29.01 -16.91 1.64
C VAL A 399 -27.91 -16.05 0.98
N SER A 400 -28.04 -14.71 1.07
CA SER A 400 -27.03 -13.76 0.59
C SER A 400 -25.88 -13.54 1.57
N LEU A 401 -25.90 -14.22 2.73
CA LEU A 401 -24.89 -14.02 3.77
C LEU A 401 -23.51 -14.48 3.30
N GLU A 402 -22.56 -13.58 3.34
CA GLU A 402 -21.16 -13.77 2.93
C GLU A 402 -20.24 -13.90 4.13
N THR A 403 -20.48 -13.12 5.19
CA THR A 403 -19.67 -13.13 6.42
C THR A 403 -20.52 -13.40 7.65
N LEU A 404 -20.07 -14.32 8.49
CA LEU A 404 -20.64 -14.58 9.81
C LEU A 404 -19.51 -14.63 10.85
N GLY A 405 -19.36 -13.55 11.63
CA GLY A 405 -18.39 -13.41 12.70
C GLY A 405 -19.04 -13.41 14.07
N ILE A 406 -18.82 -14.47 14.88
CA ILE A 406 -19.27 -14.62 16.29
C ILE A 406 -18.08 -15.12 17.12
N GLY A 407 -16.89 -14.59 16.88
CA GLY A 407 -15.69 -14.93 17.64
C GLY A 407 -15.68 -14.27 19.01
N ASN A 408 -15.00 -14.86 19.99
CA ASN A 408 -14.82 -14.28 21.34
C ASN A 408 -16.14 -13.84 22.02
N CYS A 409 -17.19 -14.64 21.87
CA CYS A 409 -18.55 -14.33 22.35
C CYS A 409 -19.00 -15.21 23.53
N SER A 410 -18.13 -16.02 24.12
CA SER A 410 -18.48 -16.98 25.18
C SER A 410 -19.54 -18.01 24.78
N ILE A 411 -19.77 -18.24 23.51
CA ILE A 411 -20.76 -19.18 22.99
C ILE A 411 -20.38 -20.62 23.35
N SER A 412 -21.34 -21.41 23.77
CA SER A 412 -21.18 -22.80 24.20
C SER A 412 -22.04 -23.75 23.35
N GLY A 413 -21.95 -25.06 23.65
CA GLY A 413 -22.71 -26.09 22.95
C GLY A 413 -22.07 -26.48 21.61
N ASN A 414 -22.83 -27.24 20.80
CA ASN A 414 -22.32 -27.73 19.53
C ASN A 414 -22.56 -26.70 18.40
N ILE A 415 -21.72 -26.74 17.37
CA ILE A 415 -21.95 -25.98 16.14
C ILE A 415 -23.15 -26.60 15.40
N PRO A 416 -24.23 -25.85 15.11
CA PRO A 416 -25.37 -26.39 14.42
C PRO A 416 -25.05 -26.79 12.97
N PRO A 417 -25.34 -28.03 12.55
CA PRO A 417 -25.14 -28.46 11.17
C PRO A 417 -25.89 -27.59 10.16
N ALA A 418 -26.96 -26.94 10.57
CA ALA A 418 -27.78 -26.05 9.73
C ALA A 418 -27.02 -24.84 9.17
N ILE A 419 -25.87 -24.45 9.76
CA ILE A 419 -25.02 -23.38 9.17
C ILE A 419 -24.68 -23.68 7.71
N SER A 420 -24.57 -24.93 7.34
CA SER A 420 -24.31 -25.35 5.96
C SER A 420 -25.39 -24.93 4.93
N ASN A 421 -26.56 -24.47 5.37
CA ASN A 421 -27.59 -23.93 4.48
C ASN A 421 -27.23 -22.54 3.93
N LEU A 422 -26.23 -21.87 4.52
CA LEU A 422 -25.75 -20.55 4.10
C LEU A 422 -24.78 -20.69 2.91
N SER A 423 -25.30 -21.09 1.76
CA SER A 423 -24.51 -21.53 0.61
C SER A 423 -23.63 -20.45 -0.03
N ASN A 424 -23.85 -19.17 0.27
CA ASN A 424 -23.04 -18.06 -0.21
C ASN A 424 -21.95 -17.61 0.77
N LEU A 425 -21.84 -18.29 1.91
CA LEU A 425 -20.88 -17.91 2.95
C LEU A 425 -19.45 -18.02 2.43
N LEU A 426 -18.71 -16.92 2.56
CA LEU A 426 -17.29 -16.79 2.22
C LEU A 426 -16.42 -16.92 3.47
N THR A 427 -16.88 -16.37 4.60
CA THR A 427 -16.11 -16.36 5.83
C THR A 427 -16.98 -16.74 7.02
N LEU A 428 -16.50 -17.71 7.80
CA LEU A 428 -17.11 -18.14 9.06
C LEU A 428 -16.08 -18.05 10.19
N VAL A 429 -16.33 -17.16 11.15
CA VAL A 429 -15.44 -16.92 12.31
C VAL A 429 -16.20 -17.21 13.60
N LEU A 430 -15.80 -18.29 14.30
CA LEU A 430 -16.36 -18.74 15.59
C LEU A 430 -15.27 -18.97 16.64
N ASP A 431 -14.11 -18.36 16.46
CA ASP A 431 -12.95 -18.48 17.35
C ASP A 431 -13.22 -18.00 18.78
N GLY A 432 -12.36 -18.39 19.71
CA GLY A 432 -12.37 -17.83 21.08
C GLY A 432 -13.66 -18.10 21.87
N ASN A 433 -14.36 -19.19 21.56
CA ASN A 433 -15.63 -19.53 22.20
C ASN A 433 -15.49 -20.76 23.13
N LYS A 434 -16.61 -21.28 23.64
CA LYS A 434 -16.68 -22.50 24.47
C LYS A 434 -17.36 -23.64 23.70
N LEU A 435 -17.29 -23.61 22.35
CA LEU A 435 -17.95 -24.58 21.48
C LEU A 435 -17.43 -25.99 21.72
N THR A 436 -18.32 -26.97 21.71
CA THR A 436 -18.05 -28.39 21.97
C THR A 436 -18.54 -29.28 20.82
N GLY A 437 -18.31 -30.61 20.95
CA GLY A 437 -18.72 -31.58 19.91
C GLY A 437 -17.83 -31.53 18.68
N PRO A 438 -18.16 -32.34 17.66
CA PRO A 438 -17.39 -32.40 16.42
C PRO A 438 -17.66 -31.20 15.50
N ILE A 439 -16.75 -30.96 14.58
CA ILE A 439 -17.00 -30.08 13.42
C ILE A 439 -18.03 -30.75 12.54
N PRO A 440 -19.13 -30.07 12.15
CA PRO A 440 -20.18 -30.69 11.36
C PRO A 440 -19.70 -31.14 9.96
N THR A 441 -19.91 -32.39 9.61
CA THR A 441 -19.62 -32.92 8.26
C THR A 441 -20.36 -32.17 7.16
N THR A 442 -21.55 -31.62 7.47
CA THR A 442 -22.31 -30.79 6.53
C THR A 442 -21.59 -29.54 6.03
N PHE A 443 -20.50 -29.11 6.70
CA PHE A 443 -19.71 -27.94 6.25
C PHE A 443 -19.14 -28.13 4.84
N GLY A 444 -18.91 -29.37 4.39
CA GLY A 444 -18.55 -29.66 3.00
C GLY A 444 -19.53 -29.13 1.94
N ARG A 445 -20.73 -28.65 2.35
CA ARG A 445 -21.69 -28.02 1.44
C ARG A 445 -21.42 -26.52 1.19
N LEU A 446 -20.56 -25.89 2.00
CA LEU A 446 -20.24 -24.45 1.90
C LEU A 446 -19.23 -24.18 0.78
N GLN A 447 -19.58 -24.49 -0.44
CA GLN A 447 -18.69 -24.54 -1.61
C GLN A 447 -18.03 -23.19 -1.98
N LYS A 448 -18.50 -22.08 -1.43
CA LYS A 448 -17.91 -20.74 -1.61
C LYS A 448 -16.99 -20.31 -0.49
N LEU A 449 -16.89 -21.11 0.58
CA LEU A 449 -16.13 -20.76 1.77
C LEU A 449 -14.65 -20.58 1.44
N GLN A 450 -14.09 -19.45 1.84
CA GLN A 450 -12.69 -19.08 1.69
C GLN A 450 -11.97 -19.06 3.04
N GLY A 451 -12.66 -18.61 4.10
CA GLY A 451 -12.12 -18.57 5.46
C GLY A 451 -12.96 -19.33 6.46
N LEU A 452 -12.33 -20.24 7.21
CA LEU A 452 -12.95 -20.93 8.33
C LEU A 452 -12.07 -20.81 9.56
N ASP A 453 -12.55 -20.07 10.58
CA ASP A 453 -11.86 -19.93 11.86
C ASP A 453 -12.70 -20.50 13.01
N LEU A 454 -12.22 -21.59 13.60
CA LEU A 454 -12.80 -22.25 14.75
C LEU A 454 -11.80 -22.34 15.92
N ALA A 455 -10.74 -21.55 15.91
CA ALA A 455 -9.68 -21.60 16.89
C ALA A 455 -10.17 -21.35 18.33
N PHE A 456 -9.35 -21.76 19.31
CA PHE A 456 -9.61 -21.52 20.73
C PHE A 456 -11.02 -21.91 21.18
N ASN A 457 -11.41 -23.15 20.89
CA ASN A 457 -12.66 -23.75 21.33
C ASN A 457 -12.43 -25.04 22.11
N LYS A 458 -13.46 -25.83 22.34
CA LYS A 458 -13.40 -27.13 22.99
C LYS A 458 -13.85 -28.27 22.07
N LEU A 459 -13.67 -28.07 20.74
CA LEU A 459 -14.12 -29.03 19.72
C LEU A 459 -13.36 -30.34 19.85
N VAL A 460 -14.06 -31.45 19.61
CA VAL A 460 -13.55 -32.83 19.73
C VAL A 460 -13.83 -33.62 18.45
N GLY A 461 -13.31 -34.85 18.39
CA GLY A 461 -13.49 -35.72 17.22
C GLY A 461 -12.37 -35.57 16.22
N SER A 462 -12.51 -36.18 15.05
CA SER A 462 -11.56 -36.12 13.96
C SER A 462 -11.80 -34.91 13.07
N PHE A 463 -10.80 -34.56 12.28
CA PHE A 463 -10.95 -33.67 11.13
C PHE A 463 -11.95 -34.32 10.13
N PRO A 464 -13.05 -33.66 9.77
CA PRO A 464 -14.02 -34.25 8.87
C PRO A 464 -13.54 -34.18 7.41
N ASP A 465 -13.54 -35.33 6.73
CA ASP A 465 -13.10 -35.44 5.32
C ASP A 465 -13.90 -34.55 4.39
N GLU A 466 -15.14 -34.23 4.74
CA GLU A 466 -16.01 -33.36 3.96
C GLU A 466 -15.49 -31.92 3.81
N LEU A 467 -14.66 -31.46 4.74
CA LEU A 467 -13.96 -30.16 4.59
C LEU A 467 -13.03 -30.16 3.38
N CYS A 468 -12.51 -31.32 3.00
CA CYS A 468 -11.65 -31.44 1.82
C CYS A 468 -12.39 -31.18 0.49
N HIS A 469 -13.71 -31.04 0.51
CA HIS A 469 -14.50 -30.67 -0.68
C HIS A 469 -14.59 -29.16 -0.91
N LEU A 470 -14.03 -28.35 0.00
CA LEU A 470 -14.09 -26.88 -0.06
C LEU A 470 -12.95 -26.32 -0.95
N ALA A 471 -13.05 -26.51 -2.25
CA ALA A 471 -11.98 -26.19 -3.19
C ALA A 471 -11.56 -24.70 -3.21
N ARG A 472 -12.38 -23.80 -2.65
CA ARG A 472 -12.07 -22.36 -2.56
C ARG A 472 -11.49 -21.94 -1.21
N LEU A 473 -11.31 -22.88 -0.29
CA LEU A 473 -10.81 -22.58 1.05
C LEU A 473 -9.37 -22.11 0.97
N ASP A 474 -9.14 -20.87 1.36
CA ASP A 474 -7.85 -20.20 1.42
C ASP A 474 -7.23 -20.30 2.82
N GLN A 475 -8.07 -20.14 3.84
CA GLN A 475 -7.63 -20.14 5.22
C GLN A 475 -8.45 -21.13 6.08
N LEU A 476 -7.75 -22.02 6.79
CA LEU A 476 -8.35 -22.96 7.74
C LEU A 476 -7.63 -22.88 9.09
N VAL A 477 -8.37 -22.39 10.11
CA VAL A 477 -7.84 -22.12 11.44
C VAL A 477 -8.59 -22.95 12.48
N LEU A 478 -7.94 -24.00 13.00
CA LEU A 478 -8.52 -24.96 13.97
C LEU A 478 -7.70 -25.06 15.25
N PHE A 479 -6.67 -24.24 15.43
CA PHE A 479 -5.75 -24.36 16.54
C PHE A 479 -6.41 -24.13 17.91
N GLY A 480 -5.81 -24.66 18.98
CA GLY A 480 -6.32 -24.47 20.34
C GLY A 480 -7.65 -25.21 20.61
N ASN A 481 -7.81 -26.44 20.11
CA ASN A 481 -8.97 -27.27 20.30
C ASN A 481 -8.60 -28.63 20.95
N LYS A 482 -9.48 -29.62 20.89
CA LYS A 482 -9.26 -30.98 21.35
C LYS A 482 -9.47 -32.00 20.21
N LEU A 483 -9.27 -31.58 18.98
CA LEU A 483 -9.42 -32.43 17.79
C LEU A 483 -8.35 -33.53 17.84
N SER A 484 -8.68 -34.75 17.38
CA SER A 484 -7.84 -35.91 17.48
C SER A 484 -7.90 -36.77 16.22
N GLY A 485 -7.18 -37.89 16.22
CA GLY A 485 -7.07 -38.74 15.04
C GLY A 485 -5.95 -38.29 14.10
N SER A 486 -5.94 -38.82 12.89
CA SER A 486 -4.95 -38.45 11.87
C SER A 486 -5.34 -37.19 11.07
N ILE A 487 -4.34 -36.50 10.59
CA ILE A 487 -4.53 -35.48 9.52
C ILE A 487 -4.95 -36.26 8.26
N PRO A 488 -6.08 -35.90 7.63
CA PRO A 488 -6.60 -36.69 6.50
C PRO A 488 -5.79 -36.48 5.21
N SER A 489 -5.66 -37.58 4.45
CA SER A 489 -4.96 -37.50 3.14
C SER A 489 -5.65 -36.65 2.09
N CYS A 490 -6.96 -36.44 2.23
CA CYS A 490 -7.75 -35.62 1.32
C CYS A 490 -7.45 -34.11 1.41
N LEU A 491 -6.68 -33.65 2.41
CA LEU A 491 -6.26 -32.24 2.50
C LEU A 491 -5.64 -31.73 1.19
N SER A 492 -4.98 -32.62 0.44
CA SER A 492 -4.43 -32.29 -0.88
C SER A 492 -5.47 -31.80 -1.92
N ASN A 493 -6.76 -32.02 -1.66
CA ASN A 493 -7.82 -31.51 -2.53
C ASN A 493 -8.10 -30.01 -2.35
N LEU A 494 -7.62 -29.42 -1.26
CA LEU A 494 -7.75 -28.00 -0.96
C LEU A 494 -6.67 -27.17 -1.69
N THR A 495 -6.72 -27.19 -3.00
CA THR A 495 -5.68 -26.61 -3.86
C THR A 495 -5.54 -25.08 -3.73
N SER A 496 -6.57 -24.39 -3.22
CA SER A 496 -6.50 -22.94 -2.96
C SER A 496 -5.96 -22.60 -1.56
N LEU A 497 -5.65 -23.61 -0.73
CA LEU A 497 -5.28 -23.38 0.67
C LEU A 497 -3.90 -22.74 0.79
N ARG A 498 -3.87 -21.55 1.39
CA ARG A 498 -2.65 -20.78 1.68
C ARG A 498 -2.25 -20.80 3.13
N SER A 499 -3.21 -20.97 4.04
CA SER A 499 -2.94 -20.93 5.47
C SER A 499 -3.67 -22.05 6.21
N LEU A 500 -2.92 -22.89 6.94
CA LEU A 500 -3.45 -24.02 7.69
C LEU A 500 -2.90 -24.05 9.11
N TYR A 501 -3.76 -23.82 10.10
CA TYR A 501 -3.39 -23.79 11.51
C TYR A 501 -4.13 -24.88 12.29
N LEU A 502 -3.42 -25.96 12.63
CA LEU A 502 -3.92 -27.11 13.41
C LEU A 502 -3.25 -27.23 14.78
N ALA A 503 -2.45 -26.26 15.18
CA ALA A 503 -1.65 -26.29 16.40
C ALA A 503 -2.48 -26.50 17.67
N SER A 504 -1.84 -26.98 18.74
CA SER A 504 -2.46 -27.12 20.06
C SER A 504 -3.76 -27.94 20.02
N ASN A 505 -3.68 -29.12 19.44
CA ASN A 505 -4.74 -30.12 19.35
C ASN A 505 -4.23 -31.49 19.82
N LYS A 506 -4.89 -32.56 19.45
CA LYS A 506 -4.52 -33.95 19.80
C LYS A 506 -4.33 -34.82 18.56
N PHE A 507 -3.91 -34.21 17.44
CA PHE A 507 -3.64 -34.97 16.22
C PHE A 507 -2.49 -35.97 16.42
N THR A 508 -2.66 -37.17 15.86
CA THR A 508 -1.71 -38.29 15.98
C THR A 508 -1.29 -38.75 14.58
N SER A 509 -0.45 -39.81 14.55
CA SER A 509 -0.01 -40.43 13.30
C SER A 509 0.99 -39.57 12.50
N VAL A 510 1.35 -40.04 11.32
CA VAL A 510 2.28 -39.33 10.42
C VAL A 510 1.55 -38.22 9.64
N ILE A 511 2.27 -37.21 9.22
CA ILE A 511 1.76 -36.24 8.25
C ILE A 511 1.59 -36.98 6.92
N PRO A 512 0.38 -36.97 6.30
CA PRO A 512 0.14 -37.73 5.09
C PRO A 512 1.01 -37.25 3.93
N SER A 513 1.53 -38.19 3.13
CA SER A 513 2.39 -37.87 1.98
C SER A 513 1.71 -36.94 0.98
N THR A 514 0.38 -37.02 0.83
CA THR A 514 -0.42 -36.17 -0.04
C THR A 514 -0.41 -34.70 0.39
N PHE A 515 -0.20 -34.38 1.68
CA PHE A 515 -0.11 -33.01 2.17
C PHE A 515 0.97 -32.21 1.43
N TRP A 516 2.11 -32.83 1.13
CA TRP A 516 3.24 -32.18 0.49
C TRP A 516 3.00 -31.83 -0.99
N SER A 517 1.80 -32.08 -1.53
CA SER A 517 1.37 -31.65 -2.86
C SER A 517 0.64 -30.31 -2.90
N LEU A 518 0.41 -29.67 -1.75
CA LEU A 518 -0.24 -28.36 -1.63
C LEU A 518 0.73 -27.24 -2.06
N LYS A 519 0.86 -27.01 -3.35
CA LYS A 519 1.89 -26.11 -3.93
C LYS A 519 1.73 -24.64 -3.55
N ASP A 520 0.51 -24.22 -3.23
CA ASP A 520 0.16 -22.81 -2.99
C ASP A 520 0.13 -22.45 -1.49
N ILE A 521 0.50 -23.41 -0.61
CA ILE A 521 0.51 -23.17 0.82
C ILE A 521 1.67 -22.25 1.22
N LEU A 522 1.33 -21.18 1.94
CA LEU A 522 2.28 -20.16 2.42
C LEU A 522 2.67 -20.39 3.88
N PHE A 523 1.71 -20.81 4.71
CA PHE A 523 1.94 -21.02 6.13
C PHE A 523 1.21 -22.26 6.61
N PHE A 524 1.88 -23.09 7.41
CA PHE A 524 1.18 -24.09 8.21
C PHE A 524 1.81 -24.26 9.59
N ASP A 525 0.93 -24.48 10.57
CA ASP A 525 1.29 -24.71 11.95
C ASP A 525 0.57 -25.96 12.50
N PHE A 526 1.34 -27.01 12.74
CA PHE A 526 0.88 -28.24 13.38
C PHE A 526 1.53 -28.45 14.75
N SER A 527 2.09 -27.41 15.33
CA SER A 527 2.78 -27.47 16.61
C SER A 527 1.88 -27.97 17.76
N SER A 528 2.49 -28.43 18.84
CA SER A 528 1.77 -28.84 20.05
C SER A 528 0.68 -29.88 19.77
N ASN A 529 1.05 -30.97 19.11
CA ASN A 529 0.24 -32.14 18.80
C ASN A 529 0.99 -33.43 19.19
N PHE A 530 0.53 -34.59 18.75
CA PHE A 530 1.15 -35.89 18.97
C PHE A 530 1.60 -36.55 17.65
N LEU A 531 1.99 -35.76 16.67
CA LEU A 531 2.41 -36.25 15.35
C LEU A 531 3.72 -37.03 15.48
N VAL A 532 3.85 -38.08 14.71
CA VAL A 532 5.00 -39.01 14.71
C VAL A 532 5.57 -39.18 13.29
N GLY A 533 6.69 -39.91 13.22
CA GLY A 533 7.33 -40.25 11.94
C GLY A 533 8.27 -39.17 11.41
N PRO A 534 8.88 -39.41 10.25
CA PRO A 534 9.87 -38.54 9.68
C PRO A 534 9.21 -37.40 8.87
N LEU A 535 9.98 -36.38 8.60
CA LEU A 535 9.67 -35.38 7.58
C LEU A 535 9.82 -36.01 6.19
N SER A 536 8.87 -35.75 5.29
CA SER A 536 8.92 -36.32 3.93
C SER A 536 9.99 -35.65 3.07
N LEU A 537 10.58 -36.43 2.15
CA LEU A 537 11.41 -35.91 1.08
C LEU A 537 10.63 -34.93 0.16
N ASP A 538 9.32 -35.13 0.04
CA ASP A 538 8.43 -34.30 -0.80
C ASP A 538 8.21 -32.89 -0.26
N ILE A 539 8.78 -32.53 0.90
CA ILE A 539 8.68 -31.18 1.47
C ILE A 539 9.16 -30.10 0.49
N GLU A 540 10.09 -30.45 -0.40
CA GLU A 540 10.61 -29.55 -1.44
C GLU A 540 9.54 -29.11 -2.47
N ASN A 541 8.38 -29.77 -2.53
CA ASN A 541 7.30 -29.39 -3.44
C ASN A 541 6.58 -28.11 -3.00
N LEU A 542 6.71 -27.72 -1.72
CA LEU A 542 6.09 -26.52 -1.16
C LEU A 542 6.93 -25.26 -1.46
N LYS A 543 7.15 -24.96 -2.72
CA LYS A 543 8.11 -23.95 -3.19
C LYS A 543 7.86 -22.53 -2.69
N VAL A 544 6.58 -22.18 -2.44
CA VAL A 544 6.17 -20.85 -2.00
C VAL A 544 6.00 -20.73 -0.48
N LEU A 545 6.36 -21.79 0.27
CA LEU A 545 6.20 -21.83 1.71
C LEU A 545 7.05 -20.76 2.39
N LEU A 546 6.39 -19.90 3.17
CA LEU A 546 7.00 -18.83 3.96
C LEU A 546 7.23 -19.24 5.43
N GLY A 547 6.34 -20.07 5.97
CA GLY A 547 6.43 -20.45 7.37
C GLY A 547 5.96 -21.86 7.68
N ILE A 548 6.78 -22.57 8.48
CA ILE A 548 6.49 -23.91 9.00
C ILE A 548 6.71 -23.96 10.50
N ASN A 549 5.69 -24.42 11.23
CA ASN A 549 5.80 -24.74 12.65
C ASN A 549 5.34 -26.19 12.92
N LEU A 550 6.26 -27.03 13.29
CA LEU A 550 6.01 -28.42 13.70
C LEU A 550 6.51 -28.71 15.14
N SER A 551 6.79 -27.64 15.88
CA SER A 551 7.36 -27.77 17.23
C SER A 551 6.42 -28.52 18.19
N LYS A 552 6.99 -29.05 19.27
CA LYS A 552 6.23 -29.78 20.34
C LYS A 552 5.38 -30.92 19.79
N ASN A 553 6.05 -31.85 19.08
CA ASN A 553 5.46 -33.06 18.54
C ASN A 553 6.37 -34.28 18.91
N ASN A 554 6.10 -35.45 18.32
CA ASN A 554 6.92 -36.64 18.45
C ASN A 554 7.61 -37.05 17.14
N LEU A 555 7.87 -36.06 16.25
CA LEU A 555 8.52 -36.29 14.96
C LEU A 555 9.93 -36.86 15.17
N SER A 556 10.36 -37.78 14.32
CA SER A 556 11.60 -38.52 14.46
C SER A 556 12.30 -38.71 13.11
N GLY A 557 13.52 -39.27 13.13
CA GLY A 557 14.35 -39.41 11.93
C GLY A 557 15.04 -38.10 11.55
N ASP A 558 15.72 -38.13 10.43
CA ASP A 558 16.54 -37.02 9.95
C ASP A 558 15.72 -35.92 9.27
N ILE A 559 16.21 -34.71 9.31
CA ILE A 559 15.68 -33.63 8.46
C ILE A 559 16.15 -33.88 7.03
N PRO A 560 15.25 -33.99 6.04
CA PRO A 560 15.65 -34.33 4.69
C PRO A 560 16.45 -33.21 4.03
N ALA A 561 17.46 -33.55 3.24
CA ALA A 561 18.26 -32.59 2.51
C ALA A 561 17.45 -31.77 1.45
N THR A 562 16.30 -32.28 1.04
CA THR A 562 15.37 -31.61 0.13
C THR A 562 14.75 -30.34 0.73
N ILE A 563 14.86 -30.14 2.06
CA ILE A 563 14.42 -28.91 2.75
C ILE A 563 15.05 -27.66 2.13
N GLY A 564 16.30 -27.75 1.63
CA GLY A 564 16.97 -26.63 0.94
C GLY A 564 16.29 -26.19 -0.36
N GLY A 565 15.26 -26.90 -0.82
CA GLY A 565 14.39 -26.48 -1.92
C GLY A 565 13.43 -25.34 -1.60
N LEU A 566 13.20 -25.06 -0.31
CA LEU A 566 12.25 -24.05 0.19
C LEU A 566 12.92 -22.67 0.24
N LYS A 567 13.19 -22.07 -0.91
CA LYS A 567 13.99 -20.84 -1.01
C LYS A 567 13.33 -19.61 -0.37
N ASP A 568 12.00 -19.58 -0.32
CA ASP A 568 11.21 -18.47 0.18
C ASP A 568 10.91 -18.58 1.68
N LEU A 569 11.33 -19.69 2.32
CA LEU A 569 11.06 -19.95 3.72
C LEU A 569 11.72 -18.93 4.63
N GLN A 570 10.91 -18.22 5.41
CA GLN A 570 11.34 -17.20 6.37
C GLN A 570 11.34 -17.70 7.81
N PHE A 571 10.39 -18.55 8.16
CA PHE A 571 10.20 -19.05 9.51
C PHE A 571 10.17 -20.58 9.56
N MET A 572 11.02 -21.17 10.42
CA MET A 572 11.03 -22.62 10.68
C MET A 572 11.18 -22.89 12.16
N ASP A 573 10.18 -23.56 12.75
CA ASP A 573 10.24 -24.07 14.12
C ASP A 573 9.95 -25.58 14.15
N LEU A 574 10.98 -26.37 14.48
CA LEU A 574 10.94 -27.84 14.68
C LEU A 574 11.30 -28.23 16.11
N ALA A 575 11.33 -27.28 17.03
CA ALA A 575 11.77 -27.50 18.39
C ALA A 575 10.89 -28.53 19.17
N TYR A 576 11.42 -29.09 20.23
CA TYR A 576 10.70 -30.06 21.08
C TYR A 576 10.13 -31.23 20.29
N ASN A 577 11.01 -31.92 19.54
CA ASN A 577 10.72 -33.16 18.82
C ASN A 577 11.73 -34.26 19.16
N ARG A 578 11.76 -35.31 18.37
CA ARG A 578 12.72 -36.41 18.49
C ARG A 578 13.59 -36.53 17.24
N LEU A 579 13.76 -35.43 16.50
CA LEU A 579 14.58 -35.40 15.28
C LEU A 579 16.03 -35.75 15.60
N GLU A 580 16.65 -36.53 14.71
CA GLU A 580 18.00 -37.04 14.90
C GLU A 580 18.87 -36.81 13.63
N GLY A 581 20.12 -37.31 13.64
CA GLY A 581 21.00 -37.06 12.50
C GLY A 581 21.54 -35.63 12.42
N PRO A 582 22.33 -35.33 11.37
CA PRO A 582 22.98 -34.04 11.21
C PRO A 582 22.05 -32.98 10.65
N ILE A 583 22.33 -31.70 10.91
CA ILE A 583 21.75 -30.60 10.20
C ILE A 583 22.19 -30.68 8.73
N PRO A 584 21.29 -30.78 7.76
CA PRO A 584 21.65 -30.86 6.35
C PRO A 584 22.43 -29.64 5.85
N LYS A 585 23.45 -29.85 5.04
CA LYS A 585 24.22 -28.75 4.42
C LYS A 585 23.36 -27.84 3.55
N SER A 586 22.24 -28.34 3.04
CA SER A 586 21.26 -27.62 2.24
C SER A 586 20.47 -26.54 3.02
N PHE A 587 20.58 -26.48 4.37
CA PHE A 587 20.10 -25.34 5.13
C PHE A 587 20.73 -24.02 4.66
N GLY A 588 22.01 -24.05 4.22
CA GLY A 588 22.65 -22.87 3.64
C GLY A 588 22.01 -22.38 2.32
N ASP A 589 21.07 -23.13 1.76
CA ASP A 589 20.30 -22.77 0.57
C ASP A 589 18.96 -22.07 0.90
N LEU A 590 18.56 -22.01 2.17
CA LEU A 590 17.35 -21.33 2.66
C LEU A 590 17.58 -19.82 2.80
N ILE A 591 17.86 -19.18 1.71
CA ILE A 591 18.42 -17.81 1.68
C ILE A 591 17.50 -16.74 2.26
N SER A 592 16.19 -17.00 2.35
CA SER A 592 15.19 -16.07 2.92
C SER A 592 14.93 -16.33 4.42
N LEU A 593 15.63 -17.30 5.03
CA LEU A 593 15.34 -17.72 6.40
C LEU A 593 15.72 -16.64 7.42
N GLU A 594 14.75 -16.22 8.22
CA GLU A 594 14.89 -15.21 9.26
C GLU A 594 14.91 -15.82 10.66
N VAL A 595 14.10 -16.86 10.88
CA VAL A 595 13.95 -17.52 12.18
C VAL A 595 14.13 -19.02 12.02
N LEU A 596 15.07 -19.61 12.77
CA LEU A 596 15.30 -21.05 12.81
C LEU A 596 15.37 -21.57 14.25
N ASN A 597 14.43 -22.44 14.61
CA ASN A 597 14.43 -23.09 15.92
C ASN A 597 14.41 -24.61 15.74
N LEU A 598 15.53 -25.24 16.07
CA LEU A 598 15.72 -26.73 16.10
C LEU A 598 15.99 -27.22 17.51
N SER A 599 15.78 -26.41 18.53
CA SER A 599 16.12 -26.73 19.91
C SER A 599 15.36 -27.95 20.48
N ASN A 600 15.88 -28.55 21.53
CA ASN A 600 15.23 -29.65 22.21
C ASN A 600 14.90 -30.84 21.28
N ASN A 601 15.92 -31.34 20.59
CA ASN A 601 15.87 -32.50 19.71
C ASN A 601 17.03 -33.46 20.04
N LYS A 602 17.29 -34.43 19.17
CA LYS A 602 18.40 -35.37 19.30
C LYS A 602 19.43 -35.24 18.17
N MET A 603 19.44 -34.06 17.52
CA MET A 603 20.32 -33.83 16.37
C MET A 603 21.79 -33.92 16.74
N SER A 604 22.61 -34.42 15.82
CA SER A 604 24.03 -34.72 16.05
C SER A 604 24.90 -34.18 14.91
N GLY A 605 26.21 -34.36 15.00
CA GLY A 605 27.15 -33.88 14.02
C GLY A 605 27.38 -32.35 14.10
N SER A 606 28.10 -31.81 13.12
CA SER A 606 28.53 -30.40 13.14
C SER A 606 27.49 -29.46 12.54
N ILE A 607 27.47 -28.22 13.01
CA ILE A 607 26.72 -27.13 12.39
C ILE A 607 27.35 -26.83 11.02
N PRO A 608 26.58 -26.94 9.92
CA PRO A 608 27.13 -26.71 8.59
C PRO A 608 27.61 -25.25 8.37
N THR A 609 28.83 -25.08 7.93
CA THR A 609 29.38 -23.77 7.56
C THR A 609 28.64 -23.12 6.39
N SER A 610 27.88 -23.89 5.60
CA SER A 610 27.00 -23.34 4.55
C SER A 610 25.93 -22.39 5.08
N MET A 611 25.54 -22.51 6.37
CA MET A 611 24.56 -21.65 7.01
C MET A 611 25.07 -20.22 7.25
N GLU A 612 26.38 -19.97 7.17
CA GLU A 612 26.96 -18.62 7.21
C GLU A 612 26.49 -17.72 6.04
N LYS A 613 25.90 -18.33 4.99
CA LYS A 613 25.31 -17.63 3.84
C LYS A 613 23.90 -17.09 4.10
N LEU A 614 23.30 -17.42 5.23
CA LEU A 614 21.95 -17.01 5.61
C LEU A 614 21.96 -15.58 6.16
N PHE A 615 22.06 -14.61 5.29
CA PHE A 615 22.25 -13.20 5.68
C PHE A 615 21.04 -12.58 6.39
N TYR A 616 19.84 -13.15 6.25
CA TYR A 616 18.63 -12.68 6.91
C TYR A 616 18.34 -13.39 8.23
N LEU A 617 19.11 -14.43 8.58
CA LEU A 617 18.89 -15.19 9.80
C LEU A 617 19.17 -14.31 11.04
N GLY A 618 18.09 -13.82 11.66
CA GLY A 618 18.11 -12.97 12.85
C GLY A 618 17.97 -13.75 14.14
N GLU A 619 17.21 -14.85 14.12
CA GLU A 619 16.95 -15.70 15.28
C GLU A 619 17.36 -17.14 15.01
N LEU A 620 18.29 -17.64 15.81
CA LEU A 620 18.77 -19.02 15.75
C LEU A 620 18.71 -19.68 17.12
N ASN A 621 18.08 -20.85 17.20
CA ASN A 621 18.10 -21.68 18.40
C ASN A 621 18.38 -23.15 18.05
N LEU A 622 19.57 -23.60 18.36
CA LEU A 622 20.03 -24.99 18.22
C LEU A 622 20.26 -25.67 19.59
N SER A 623 19.84 -25.02 20.68
CA SER A 623 20.11 -25.47 22.04
C SER A 623 19.50 -26.85 22.34
N PHE A 624 20.04 -27.54 23.36
CA PHE A 624 19.54 -28.82 23.84
C PHE A 624 19.44 -29.90 22.74
N ASN A 625 20.57 -30.15 22.07
CA ASN A 625 20.78 -31.20 21.09
C ASN A 625 22.04 -32.02 21.42
N LYS A 626 22.53 -32.79 20.47
CA LYS A 626 23.79 -33.56 20.57
C LYS A 626 24.80 -33.11 19.51
N LEU A 627 24.76 -31.83 19.17
CA LEU A 627 25.64 -31.23 18.16
C LEU A 627 27.10 -31.25 18.69
N GLU A 628 28.06 -31.38 17.76
CA GLU A 628 29.47 -31.46 18.04
C GLU A 628 30.32 -30.64 17.06
N GLY A 629 31.57 -30.38 17.42
CA GLY A 629 32.51 -29.68 16.57
C GLY A 629 32.45 -28.14 16.74
N GLU A 630 33.08 -27.45 15.85
CA GLU A 630 33.24 -25.99 15.91
C GLU A 630 31.98 -25.27 15.45
N ILE A 631 31.55 -24.27 16.26
CA ILE A 631 30.46 -23.36 15.87
C ILE A 631 30.96 -22.44 14.75
N PRO A 632 30.26 -22.33 13.61
CA PRO A 632 30.62 -21.36 12.57
C PRO A 632 30.78 -19.94 13.12
N SER A 633 31.71 -19.18 12.59
CA SER A 633 32.02 -17.83 13.08
C SER A 633 31.77 -16.73 12.03
N GLY A 634 31.44 -17.11 10.79
CA GLY A 634 31.17 -16.20 9.69
C GLY A 634 29.71 -15.80 9.56
N GLY A 635 29.45 -14.80 8.75
CA GLY A 635 28.08 -14.31 8.47
C GLY A 635 27.34 -13.85 9.73
N THR A 636 26.07 -14.20 9.84
CA THR A 636 25.19 -13.87 10.98
C THR A 636 25.55 -14.60 12.28
N PHE A 637 26.34 -15.68 12.20
CA PHE A 637 26.78 -16.44 13.38
C PHE A 637 27.58 -15.60 14.38
N ALA A 638 28.28 -14.57 13.92
CA ALA A 638 29.00 -13.65 14.78
C ALA A 638 28.10 -12.89 15.78
N ASN A 639 26.80 -12.82 15.51
CA ASN A 639 25.82 -12.05 16.30
C ASN A 639 25.05 -12.92 17.30
N PHE A 640 25.13 -14.25 17.22
CA PHE A 640 24.38 -15.14 18.10
C PHE A 640 25.04 -15.26 19.47
N THR A 641 24.22 -15.51 20.47
CA THR A 641 24.64 -15.64 21.88
C THR A 641 24.77 -17.10 22.29
N ALA A 642 25.33 -17.33 23.48
CA ALA A 642 25.45 -18.65 24.06
C ALA A 642 24.12 -19.40 24.17
N GLU A 643 23.02 -18.69 24.33
CA GLU A 643 21.66 -19.26 24.44
C GLU A 643 21.28 -20.05 23.20
N SER A 644 21.73 -19.65 22.02
CA SER A 644 21.46 -20.31 20.74
C SER A 644 22.05 -21.71 20.66
N PHE A 645 23.10 -22.04 21.46
CA PHE A 645 23.91 -23.28 21.37
C PHE A 645 23.95 -24.08 22.67
N MET A 646 23.42 -23.56 23.77
CA MET A 646 23.49 -24.19 25.10
C MET A 646 22.95 -25.61 25.08
N GLY A 647 23.43 -26.44 26.01
CA GLY A 647 22.98 -27.85 26.12
C GLY A 647 23.47 -28.78 25.01
N ASN A 648 24.55 -28.42 24.27
CA ASN A 648 25.28 -29.27 23.35
C ASN A 648 26.70 -29.46 23.90
N GLU A 649 26.93 -30.55 24.59
CA GLU A 649 28.17 -30.81 25.36
C GLU A 649 29.45 -30.86 24.51
N PHE A 650 29.33 -31.21 23.22
CA PHE A 650 30.47 -31.45 22.34
C PHE A 650 30.72 -30.30 21.34
N LEU A 651 30.00 -29.21 21.45
CA LEU A 651 30.32 -28.00 20.67
C LEU A 651 31.54 -27.30 21.26
N CYS A 652 32.33 -26.71 20.39
CA CYS A 652 33.47 -25.86 20.75
C CYS A 652 33.45 -24.56 19.94
N GLY A 653 34.08 -23.49 20.41
CA GLY A 653 34.11 -22.24 19.69
C GLY A 653 34.68 -21.08 20.46
N LEU A 654 34.20 -19.86 20.17
CA LEU A 654 34.65 -18.65 20.83
C LEU A 654 34.20 -18.57 22.30
N PRO A 655 34.97 -17.95 23.18
CA PRO A 655 34.68 -17.89 24.62
C PRO A 655 33.36 -17.18 24.95
N ASN A 656 32.93 -16.23 24.16
CA ASN A 656 31.64 -15.50 24.31
C ASN A 656 30.43 -16.40 24.15
N LEU A 657 30.58 -17.57 23.50
CA LEU A 657 29.51 -18.56 23.31
C LEU A 657 29.40 -19.55 24.47
N GLN A 658 30.20 -19.39 25.52
CA GLN A 658 30.23 -20.25 26.73
C GLN A 658 30.38 -21.73 26.41
N VAL A 659 31.06 -22.10 25.33
CA VAL A 659 31.43 -23.44 24.93
C VAL A 659 32.93 -23.71 25.17
N GLN A 660 33.34 -24.99 25.14
CA GLN A 660 34.75 -25.33 25.28
C GLN A 660 35.57 -24.80 24.10
N PRO A 661 36.82 -24.34 24.31
CA PRO A 661 37.68 -23.98 23.19
C PRO A 661 37.97 -25.23 22.35
N CYS A 662 37.96 -25.07 21.00
CA CYS A 662 38.25 -26.18 20.12
C CYS A 662 39.68 -26.68 20.33
N LYS A 663 39.87 -27.99 20.50
CA LYS A 663 41.18 -28.60 20.62
C LYS A 663 41.94 -28.45 19.32
N VAL A 664 42.96 -27.61 19.32
CA VAL A 664 43.88 -27.48 18.17
C VAL A 664 44.55 -28.83 17.99
N SER A 665 44.10 -29.58 17.00
CA SER A 665 44.82 -30.78 16.55
C SER A 665 46.18 -30.31 16.01
N LYS A 666 47.25 -30.55 16.75
CA LYS A 666 48.62 -30.37 16.21
C LYS A 666 48.67 -31.11 14.88
N PRO A 667 49.09 -30.48 13.79
CA PRO A 667 49.22 -31.18 12.53
C PRO A 667 50.18 -32.37 12.74
N ARG A 668 49.66 -33.60 12.53
CA ARG A 668 50.46 -34.81 12.50
C ARG A 668 51.51 -34.63 11.40
N THR A 669 52.76 -34.39 11.79
CA THR A 669 53.90 -34.37 10.88
C THR A 669 54.03 -35.73 10.22
N GLU A 670 53.38 -35.95 9.11
CA GLU A 670 53.68 -37.10 8.24
C GLU A 670 55.07 -36.91 7.71
N HIS A 671 55.96 -37.81 8.07
CA HIS A 671 57.28 -37.99 7.44
C HIS A 671 57.04 -38.35 5.97
N LYS A 672 56.87 -37.33 5.11
CA LYS A 672 56.88 -37.49 3.65
C LYS A 672 58.34 -37.76 3.25
N SER A 673 58.55 -39.00 2.72
CA SER A 673 59.77 -39.47 2.17
C SER A 673 60.52 -38.42 1.33
N ARG A 674 61.78 -38.16 1.64
CA ARG A 674 62.72 -37.29 0.93
C ARG A 674 62.86 -37.53 -0.60
N LYS A 675 62.25 -38.60 -1.14
CA LYS A 675 62.25 -38.92 -2.57
C LYS A 675 61.27 -38.10 -3.43
N LYS A 676 60.18 -37.50 -2.86
CA LYS A 676 59.27 -36.65 -3.62
C LYS A 676 59.74 -35.22 -3.74
N ILE A 677 60.59 -34.72 -2.84
CA ILE A 677 61.10 -33.34 -2.87
C ILE A 677 62.18 -33.20 -3.96
N LEU A 678 62.91 -34.21 -4.26
CA LEU A 678 63.93 -34.17 -5.30
C LEU A 678 63.38 -34.08 -6.72
N LEU A 679 62.16 -34.65 -6.94
CA LEU A 679 61.46 -34.56 -8.25
C LEU A 679 60.92 -33.17 -8.54
N ILE A 680 60.45 -32.47 -7.52
CA ILE A 680 59.84 -31.13 -7.69
C ILE A 680 60.94 -30.06 -7.89
N VAL A 681 62.11 -30.19 -7.24
CA VAL A 681 63.21 -29.22 -7.31
C VAL A 681 63.95 -29.26 -8.63
N ILE A 682 63.91 -30.38 -9.36
CA ILE A 682 64.66 -30.54 -10.64
C ILE A 682 63.75 -30.41 -11.84
N VAL A 683 62.50 -30.91 -11.79
CA VAL A 683 61.60 -30.92 -12.99
C VAL A 683 60.86 -29.56 -13.18
N LEU A 684 60.56 -28.85 -12.11
CA LEU A 684 59.82 -27.58 -12.21
C LEU A 684 60.65 -26.43 -12.84
N PRO A 685 61.96 -26.25 -12.51
CA PRO A 685 62.76 -25.23 -13.17
C PRO A 685 63.03 -25.52 -14.65
N LEU A 686 63.15 -26.80 -15.02
CA LEU A 686 63.37 -27.21 -16.43
C LEU A 686 62.11 -26.98 -17.30
N SER A 687 60.93 -27.20 -16.78
CA SER A 687 59.66 -26.92 -17.49
C SER A 687 59.39 -25.40 -17.64
N ILE A 688 59.73 -24.60 -16.63
CA ILE A 688 59.63 -23.13 -16.69
C ILE A 688 60.64 -22.55 -17.67
N ALA A 689 61.89 -23.06 -17.72
CA ALA A 689 62.87 -22.63 -18.69
C ALA A 689 62.49 -22.99 -20.14
N LEU A 690 61.80 -24.10 -20.36
CA LEU A 690 61.31 -24.50 -21.67
C LEU A 690 60.12 -23.64 -22.12
N THR A 691 59.23 -23.29 -21.23
CA THR A 691 58.10 -22.38 -21.54
C THR A 691 58.57 -20.96 -21.81
N ILE A 692 59.56 -20.46 -21.08
CA ILE A 692 60.15 -19.13 -21.36
C ILE A 692 60.86 -19.10 -22.70
N ALA A 693 61.57 -20.19 -23.05
CA ALA A 693 62.23 -20.29 -24.39
C ALA A 693 61.23 -20.33 -25.55
N ILE A 694 60.07 -21.00 -25.36
CA ILE A 694 59.00 -21.05 -26.36
C ILE A 694 58.30 -19.70 -26.48
N THR A 695 58.06 -18.98 -25.36
CA THR A 695 57.44 -17.65 -25.38
C THR A 695 58.35 -16.57 -25.98
N LEU A 696 59.66 -16.68 -25.78
CA LEU A 696 60.62 -15.78 -26.43
C LEU A 696 60.81 -16.06 -27.94
N ALA A 697 60.61 -17.29 -28.37
CA ALA A 697 60.67 -17.64 -29.84
C ALA A 697 59.40 -17.22 -30.59
N LEU A 698 58.27 -17.03 -29.88
CA LEU A 698 56.99 -16.59 -30.48
C LEU A 698 56.80 -15.07 -30.51
N LYS A 699 57.72 -14.28 -29.94
CA LYS A 699 57.61 -12.81 -29.79
C LYS A 699 58.43 -12.03 -30.84
N SER A 700 58.90 -12.65 -31.90
CA SER A 700 59.61 -11.95 -32.97
C SER A 700 58.82 -11.94 -34.28
N LYS A 701 57.84 -11.09 -34.35
CA LYS A 701 57.39 -10.40 -35.54
C LYS A 701 56.56 -9.16 -35.23
N PRO A 702 56.90 -7.99 -35.71
CA PRO A 702 56.14 -6.77 -35.49
C PRO A 702 54.97 -6.72 -36.49
N ILE A 703 53.85 -6.32 -36.06
CA ILE A 703 52.78 -5.82 -36.91
C ILE A 703 52.47 -4.41 -36.46
N GLU A 704 52.89 -3.49 -37.29
CA GLU A 704 52.38 -2.12 -37.31
C GLU A 704 50.88 -2.13 -37.53
N CYS A 705 50.16 -1.35 -36.78
CA CYS A 705 48.92 -0.82 -37.26
C CYS A 705 48.63 0.54 -36.64
N GLY A 706 48.44 1.45 -37.52
CA GLY A 706 48.37 2.86 -37.32
C GLY A 706 47.14 3.36 -36.58
N GLU A 707 47.38 4.50 -36.03
CA GLU A 707 46.41 5.46 -35.57
C GLU A 707 45.35 5.78 -36.63
N ARG A 708 44.11 5.82 -36.20
CA ARG A 708 43.14 6.71 -36.82
C ARG A 708 42.22 7.27 -35.75
N SER A 709 42.62 8.41 -35.25
CA SER A 709 41.73 9.41 -34.69
C SER A 709 40.73 9.87 -35.78
N THR A 710 39.47 9.84 -35.45
CA THR A 710 38.50 10.72 -36.09
C THR A 710 37.72 11.47 -35.04
N VAL A 711 38.13 12.69 -34.87
CA VAL A 711 37.32 13.79 -34.37
C VAL A 711 36.17 14.01 -35.34
N LEU A 712 34.97 14.05 -34.87
CA LEU A 712 33.86 14.78 -35.52
C LEU A 712 33.06 15.52 -34.48
N SER A 713 33.20 16.81 -34.61
CA SER A 713 32.51 17.88 -33.98
C SER A 713 31.07 18.06 -34.54
N ASN A 714 30.21 18.63 -33.64
CA ASN A 714 29.07 19.48 -33.91
C ASN A 714 27.83 18.85 -34.57
N ASP A 715 26.63 19.09 -34.12
CA ASP A 715 25.98 20.36 -33.73
C ASP A 715 24.70 20.18 -32.96
N SER A 716 24.54 21.07 -32.01
CA SER A 716 23.31 21.68 -31.47
C SER A 716 21.93 21.15 -31.86
N ILE A 717 21.15 20.81 -30.88
CA ILE A 717 19.75 21.26 -30.73
C ILE A 717 19.47 21.55 -29.26
N LEU A 718 19.12 22.78 -28.96
CA LEU A 718 18.64 23.27 -27.68
C LEU A 718 17.33 22.58 -27.32
N SER A 719 17.27 22.04 -26.10
CA SER A 719 16.03 22.00 -25.32
C SER A 719 16.39 22.17 -23.85
N SER A 720 15.64 22.99 -23.16
CA SER A 720 15.78 23.46 -21.80
C SER A 720 16.04 22.34 -20.81
N GLN A 721 17.30 22.17 -20.41
CA GLN A 721 17.70 21.33 -19.27
C GLN A 721 17.87 22.24 -18.04
N ALA A 722 17.09 21.92 -16.99
CA ALA A 722 17.49 22.31 -15.65
C ALA A 722 18.90 21.76 -15.43
N THR A 723 19.86 22.64 -15.13
CA THR A 723 21.28 22.30 -14.93
C THR A 723 21.39 21.34 -13.76
N LEU A 724 21.61 20.04 -14.04
CA LEU A 724 22.00 19.07 -13.03
C LEU A 724 23.32 19.54 -12.41
N ARG A 725 23.33 19.76 -11.08
CA ARG A 725 24.52 20.09 -10.32
C ARG A 725 25.52 18.93 -10.48
N ARG A 726 26.74 19.23 -10.90
CA ARG A 726 27.80 18.23 -11.02
C ARG A 726 28.59 18.19 -9.71
N PHE A 727 28.85 16.99 -9.21
CA PHE A 727 29.71 16.76 -8.05
C PHE A 727 31.01 16.12 -8.46
N SER A 728 32.12 16.62 -7.96
CA SER A 728 33.43 15.98 -8.11
C SER A 728 33.60 14.87 -7.05
N TYR A 729 34.49 13.93 -7.33
CA TYR A 729 34.86 12.90 -6.35
C TYR A 729 35.34 13.52 -5.01
N LEU A 730 36.09 14.63 -5.07
CA LEU A 730 36.65 15.29 -3.90
C LEU A 730 35.55 15.90 -3.02
N GLU A 731 34.51 16.52 -3.60
CA GLU A 731 33.36 17.03 -2.87
C GLU A 731 32.59 15.91 -2.16
N LEU A 732 32.39 14.77 -2.83
CA LEU A 732 31.73 13.61 -2.21
C LEU A 732 32.58 13.00 -1.11
N LEU A 733 33.90 12.96 -1.27
CA LEU A 733 34.84 12.50 -0.25
C LEU A 733 34.81 13.38 1.01
N GLN A 734 34.81 14.70 0.84
CA GLN A 734 34.69 15.67 1.95
C GLN A 734 33.33 15.57 2.64
N ALA A 735 32.25 15.52 1.89
CA ALA A 735 30.88 15.45 2.44
C ALA A 735 30.59 14.19 3.26
N THR A 736 31.36 13.10 3.02
CA THR A 736 31.21 11.81 3.72
C THR A 736 32.31 11.51 4.73
N ASP A 737 33.15 12.48 5.05
CA ASP A 737 34.32 12.29 5.90
C ASP A 737 35.23 11.11 5.47
N ASN A 738 35.62 11.11 4.17
CA ASN A 738 36.38 10.05 3.51
C ASN A 738 35.65 8.70 3.44
N PHE A 739 34.34 8.74 3.22
CA PHE A 739 33.48 7.55 3.23
C PHE A 739 33.58 6.76 4.54
N ALA A 740 33.60 7.49 5.65
CA ALA A 740 33.71 6.92 6.98
C ALA A 740 32.58 5.96 7.32
N GLU A 741 32.86 4.96 8.12
CA GLU A 741 31.89 3.90 8.47
C GLU A 741 30.66 4.43 9.22
N ASN A 742 30.82 5.49 10.00
CA ASN A 742 29.75 6.19 10.72
C ASN A 742 28.81 7.02 9.79
N SER A 743 29.20 7.24 8.56
CA SER A 743 28.37 7.90 7.53
C SER A 743 27.54 6.93 6.71
N ILE A 744 27.70 5.62 6.92
CA ILE A 744 26.93 4.58 6.21
C ILE A 744 25.48 4.54 6.73
N ILE A 745 24.53 4.68 5.82
CA ILE A 745 23.09 4.59 6.08
C ILE A 745 22.45 3.33 5.48
N GLY A 746 23.20 2.58 4.64
CA GLY A 746 22.74 1.33 4.07
C GLY A 746 23.86 0.56 3.38
N ARG A 747 23.79 -0.78 3.42
CA ARG A 747 24.71 -1.67 2.69
C ARG A 747 23.90 -2.65 1.86
N GLY A 748 24.28 -2.83 0.60
CA GLY A 748 23.62 -3.76 -0.31
C GLY A 748 24.64 -4.60 -1.12
N GLY A 749 24.15 -5.60 -1.84
CA GLY A 749 25.01 -6.50 -2.64
C GLY A 749 25.81 -5.81 -3.74
N PHE A 750 25.40 -4.63 -4.21
CA PHE A 750 26.05 -3.90 -5.28
C PHE A 750 26.85 -2.69 -4.80
N GLY A 751 26.67 -2.23 -3.55
CA GLY A 751 27.33 -1.04 -3.05
C GLY A 751 26.96 -0.66 -1.63
N SER A 752 27.53 0.46 -1.16
CA SER A 752 27.22 1.06 0.14
C SER A 752 26.64 2.45 -0.06
N VAL A 753 25.66 2.82 0.77
CA VAL A 753 25.00 4.13 0.73
C VAL A 753 25.47 4.96 1.93
N TYR A 754 25.93 6.16 1.67
CA TYR A 754 26.45 7.10 2.66
C TYR A 754 25.49 8.29 2.77
N GLY A 755 25.15 8.69 3.99
CA GLY A 755 24.49 9.96 4.26
C GLY A 755 25.51 11.08 4.34
N ALA A 756 25.23 12.21 3.69
CA ALA A 756 26.12 13.35 3.69
C ALA A 756 25.33 14.68 3.81
N ARG A 757 26.02 15.70 4.30
CA ARG A 757 25.51 17.08 4.27
C ARG A 757 26.48 17.95 3.51
N LEU A 758 25.99 18.64 2.50
CA LEU A 758 26.76 19.58 1.70
C LEU A 758 26.96 20.91 2.44
N GLU A 759 27.92 21.72 1.99
CA GLU A 759 28.23 23.04 2.59
C GLU A 759 27.02 24.00 2.55
N ASP A 760 26.13 23.86 1.60
CA ASP A 760 24.88 24.64 1.51
C ASP A 760 23.76 24.14 2.46
N GLY A 761 24.06 23.11 3.29
CA GLY A 761 23.14 22.54 4.26
C GLY A 761 22.24 21.44 3.71
N MET A 762 22.24 21.16 2.40
CA MET A 762 21.45 20.10 1.78
C MET A 762 21.90 18.72 2.25
N LYS A 763 20.97 17.88 2.68
CA LYS A 763 21.23 16.46 2.97
C LYS A 763 21.07 15.64 1.69
N ILE A 764 22.05 14.75 1.44
CA ILE A 764 22.06 13.85 0.29
C ILE A 764 22.40 12.42 0.72
N ALA A 765 22.04 11.46 -0.11
CA ALA A 765 22.47 10.08 -0.01
C ALA A 765 23.39 9.74 -1.20
N ILE A 766 24.53 9.11 -0.93
CA ILE A 766 25.53 8.78 -1.93
C ILE A 766 25.68 7.26 -2.01
N LYS A 767 25.16 6.65 -3.06
CA LYS A 767 25.29 5.21 -3.35
C LYS A 767 26.56 4.96 -4.11
N VAL A 768 27.55 4.34 -3.45
CA VAL A 768 28.85 3.99 -4.02
C VAL A 768 28.88 2.51 -4.41
N PHE A 769 29.19 2.19 -5.66
CA PHE A 769 29.15 0.83 -6.19
C PHE A 769 30.48 0.09 -6.00
N HIS A 770 30.45 -1.20 -5.63
CA HIS A 770 31.62 -2.02 -5.38
C HIS A 770 32.36 -2.35 -6.67
N ARG A 771 33.60 -1.88 -6.79
CA ARG A 771 34.43 -2.03 -8.00
C ARG A 771 34.83 -3.48 -8.32
N GLN A 772 34.95 -4.33 -7.31
CA GLN A 772 35.43 -5.72 -7.48
C GLN A 772 34.37 -6.67 -8.07
N CYS A 773 33.15 -6.20 -8.26
CA CYS A 773 32.03 -7.02 -8.70
C CYS A 773 31.52 -6.54 -10.07
N ALA A 774 31.70 -7.36 -11.12
CA ALA A 774 31.20 -7.04 -12.45
C ALA A 774 29.68 -6.83 -12.53
N SER A 775 28.93 -7.44 -11.59
CA SER A 775 27.50 -7.23 -11.46
C SER A 775 27.15 -5.83 -10.91
N ALA A 776 27.97 -5.26 -10.02
CA ALA A 776 27.75 -3.93 -9.48
C ALA A 776 27.93 -2.83 -10.56
N LEU A 777 28.88 -3.00 -11.50
CA LEU A 777 29.05 -2.09 -12.61
C LEU A 777 27.85 -2.11 -13.56
N LYS A 778 27.32 -3.30 -13.86
CA LYS A 778 26.10 -3.45 -14.66
C LYS A 778 24.88 -2.84 -13.97
N SER A 779 24.80 -3.00 -12.65
CA SER A 779 23.74 -2.40 -11.83
C SER A 779 23.83 -0.87 -11.90
N PHE A 780 25.03 -0.27 -11.79
CA PHE A 780 25.21 1.17 -11.95
C PHE A 780 24.74 1.68 -13.31
N GLU A 781 25.11 0.98 -14.40
CA GLU A 781 24.71 1.35 -15.75
C GLU A 781 23.19 1.27 -15.94
N ALA A 782 22.56 0.18 -15.49
CA ALA A 782 21.11 -0.01 -15.55
C ALA A 782 20.36 1.07 -14.76
N GLU A 783 20.82 1.36 -13.54
CA GLU A 783 20.20 2.37 -12.68
C GLU A 783 20.34 3.77 -13.28
N CYS A 784 21.50 4.10 -13.88
CA CYS A 784 21.70 5.35 -14.59
C CYS A 784 20.82 5.47 -15.85
N GLU A 785 20.63 4.38 -16.58
CA GLU A 785 19.81 4.38 -17.80
C GLU A 785 18.33 4.61 -17.48
N VAL A 786 17.82 3.93 -16.48
CA VAL A 786 16.41 4.06 -16.04
C VAL A 786 16.17 5.43 -15.42
N LEU A 787 16.98 5.83 -14.44
CA LEU A 787 16.77 7.06 -13.67
C LEU A 787 16.95 8.35 -14.50
N LYS A 788 17.61 8.29 -15.64
CA LYS A 788 17.63 9.39 -16.61
C LYS A 788 16.27 9.66 -17.26
N LYS A 789 15.46 8.61 -17.41
CA LYS A 789 14.21 8.65 -18.20
C LYS A 789 12.97 8.90 -17.34
N ILE A 790 13.04 8.63 -16.04
CA ILE A 790 11.88 8.67 -15.15
C ILE A 790 11.86 9.89 -14.22
N ARG A 791 10.67 10.43 -13.99
CA ARG A 791 10.41 11.50 -13.01
C ARG A 791 9.00 11.31 -12.46
N HIS A 792 8.91 10.89 -11.22
CA HIS A 792 7.63 10.72 -10.52
C HIS A 792 7.80 11.05 -9.04
N ARG A 793 6.73 11.54 -8.38
CA ARG A 793 6.80 11.95 -6.97
C ARG A 793 7.11 10.81 -6.01
N ASN A 794 6.71 9.60 -6.35
CA ASN A 794 6.94 8.38 -5.57
C ASN A 794 8.13 7.56 -6.10
N LEU A 795 9.07 8.19 -6.82
CA LEU A 795 10.35 7.63 -7.23
C LEU A 795 11.48 8.44 -6.63
N ILE A 796 12.56 7.75 -6.25
CA ILE A 796 13.75 8.41 -5.72
C ILE A 796 14.33 9.40 -6.74
N LYS A 797 14.65 10.61 -6.30
CA LYS A 797 15.20 11.65 -7.17
C LYS A 797 16.70 11.55 -7.24
N VAL A 798 17.22 11.41 -8.45
CA VAL A 798 18.65 11.53 -8.70
C VAL A 798 19.04 13.00 -8.83
N ILE A 799 19.97 13.42 -8.01
CA ILE A 799 20.53 14.76 -8.03
C ILE A 799 21.70 14.82 -9.02
N SER A 800 22.57 13.79 -9.00
CA SER A 800 23.73 13.72 -9.87
C SER A 800 24.31 12.30 -9.96
N SER A 801 25.29 12.10 -10.83
CA SER A 801 26.12 10.90 -10.85
C SER A 801 27.60 11.29 -10.96
N CYS A 802 28.47 10.60 -10.25
CA CYS A 802 29.91 10.73 -10.36
C CYS A 802 30.51 9.42 -10.87
N SER A 803 31.18 9.46 -11.99
CA SER A 803 31.77 8.27 -12.61
C SER A 803 33.13 8.62 -13.19
N ASN A 804 34.15 7.88 -12.74
CA ASN A 804 35.51 7.86 -13.35
C ASN A 804 36.00 6.42 -13.38
N ASP A 805 37.22 6.19 -13.82
CA ASP A 805 37.78 4.84 -13.96
C ASP A 805 37.85 4.07 -12.65
N ASP A 806 37.99 4.76 -11.53
CA ASP A 806 38.19 4.20 -10.20
C ASP A 806 36.99 4.31 -9.26
N PHE A 807 35.97 5.11 -9.59
CA PHE A 807 34.87 5.41 -8.71
C PHE A 807 33.55 5.62 -9.46
N LYS A 808 32.50 4.93 -8.99
CA LYS A 808 31.15 5.07 -9.53
C LYS A 808 30.16 5.28 -8.38
N ALA A 809 29.41 6.39 -8.43
CA ALA A 809 28.43 6.73 -7.42
C ALA A 809 27.22 7.47 -8.02
N LEU A 810 26.06 7.27 -7.40
CA LEU A 810 24.86 8.07 -7.60
C LEU A 810 24.64 8.98 -6.40
N VAL A 811 24.31 10.23 -6.67
CA VAL A 811 23.91 11.21 -5.63
C VAL A 811 22.39 11.34 -5.68
N LEU A 812 21.75 10.96 -4.60
CA LEU A 812 20.32 10.81 -4.47
C LEU A 812 19.78 11.76 -3.40
N GLU A 813 18.49 12.03 -3.43
CA GLU A 813 17.77 12.71 -2.37
C GLU A 813 17.80 11.88 -1.08
N TYR A 814 18.00 12.55 0.06
CA TYR A 814 18.09 11.88 1.36
C TYR A 814 16.70 11.63 1.94
N MET A 815 16.38 10.39 2.25
CA MET A 815 15.11 9.95 2.84
C MET A 815 15.26 9.86 4.37
N SER A 816 14.62 10.78 5.07
CA SER A 816 14.85 10.99 6.51
C SER A 816 14.26 9.89 7.40
N ASN A 817 13.24 9.17 6.94
CA ASN A 817 12.59 8.11 7.70
C ASN A 817 13.04 6.69 7.30
N GLY A 818 14.12 6.57 6.51
CA GLY A 818 14.71 5.28 6.14
C GLY A 818 13.83 4.44 5.24
N SER A 819 13.96 3.11 5.31
CA SER A 819 13.19 2.18 4.49
C SER A 819 11.90 1.72 5.16
N LEU A 820 10.91 1.31 4.37
CA LEU A 820 9.69 0.65 4.86
C LEU A 820 10.04 -0.63 5.63
N GLY A 821 11.12 -1.32 5.22
CA GLY A 821 11.62 -2.50 5.94
C GLY A 821 11.99 -2.19 7.38
N ASP A 822 12.68 -1.07 7.62
CA ASP A 822 13.05 -0.64 8.98
C ASP A 822 11.81 -0.38 9.85
N TRP A 823 10.74 0.12 9.27
CA TRP A 823 9.48 0.40 9.97
C TRP A 823 8.62 -0.84 10.22
N LEU A 824 8.66 -1.81 9.32
CA LEU A 824 7.89 -3.05 9.47
C LEU A 824 8.49 -4.00 10.50
N HIS A 825 9.82 -3.97 10.66
CA HIS A 825 10.55 -4.90 11.52
C HIS A 825 11.08 -4.28 12.82
N SER A 826 10.87 -2.98 13.06
CA SER A 826 11.29 -2.32 14.30
C SER A 826 10.23 -2.41 15.38
N SER A 827 10.63 -2.85 16.58
CA SER A 827 9.77 -2.80 17.78
C SER A 827 9.50 -1.36 18.28
N ASN A 828 10.24 -0.39 17.79
CA ASN A 828 10.16 1.02 18.24
C ASN A 828 9.24 1.88 17.36
N TYR A 829 8.82 1.40 16.21
CA TYR A 829 7.98 2.16 15.27
C TYR A 829 6.71 1.36 14.96
N VAL A 830 5.56 1.96 15.26
CA VAL A 830 4.25 1.36 14.96
C VAL A 830 3.57 2.21 13.91
N MET A 831 3.50 1.70 12.68
CA MET A 831 2.67 2.31 11.64
C MET A 831 1.22 1.92 11.84
N ASN A 832 0.34 2.93 11.86
CA ASN A 832 -1.09 2.70 11.83
C ASN A 832 -1.55 2.21 10.44
N ILE A 833 -2.77 1.68 10.37
CA ILE A 833 -3.32 1.11 9.13
C ILE A 833 -3.36 2.13 7.99
N PHE A 834 -3.61 3.40 8.27
CA PHE A 834 -3.68 4.45 7.25
C PHE A 834 -2.32 4.78 6.68
N GLN A 835 -1.27 4.81 7.51
CA GLN A 835 0.10 4.98 7.03
C GLN A 835 0.49 3.84 6.11
N ARG A 836 0.14 2.59 6.46
CA ARG A 836 0.40 1.42 5.61
C ARG A 836 -0.35 1.52 4.28
N LEU A 837 -1.63 1.89 4.30
CA LEU A 837 -2.44 2.07 3.10
C LEU A 837 -1.90 3.20 2.21
N ASN A 838 -1.50 4.33 2.79
CA ASN A 838 -0.92 5.43 2.02
C ASN A 838 0.40 5.03 1.36
N ILE A 839 1.26 4.31 2.06
CA ILE A 839 2.50 3.77 1.50
C ILE A 839 2.19 2.80 0.34
N MET A 840 1.19 1.93 0.48
CA MET A 840 0.77 1.05 -0.61
C MET A 840 0.24 1.82 -1.83
N ILE A 841 -0.53 2.88 -1.60
CA ILE A 841 -1.02 3.77 -2.66
C ILE A 841 0.14 4.48 -3.37
N ASP A 842 1.12 4.97 -2.62
CA ASP A 842 2.30 5.63 -3.16
C ASP A 842 3.13 4.67 -4.03
N VAL A 843 3.35 3.44 -3.55
CA VAL A 843 4.05 2.39 -4.29
C VAL A 843 3.27 2.01 -5.55
N ALA A 844 1.95 1.80 -5.46
CA ALA A 844 1.10 1.51 -6.60
C ALA A 844 1.12 2.63 -7.65
N SER A 845 1.12 3.90 -7.21
CA SER A 845 1.22 5.06 -8.10
C SER A 845 2.58 5.14 -8.81
N ALA A 846 3.66 4.76 -8.12
CA ALA A 846 4.98 4.66 -8.75
C ALA A 846 5.04 3.56 -9.82
N LEU A 847 4.46 2.39 -9.53
CA LEU A 847 4.39 1.27 -10.47
C LEU A 847 3.49 1.58 -11.66
N GLU A 848 2.34 2.21 -11.44
CA GLU A 848 1.47 2.67 -12.52
C GLU A 848 2.23 3.57 -13.50
N TYR A 849 3.00 4.53 -12.97
CA TYR A 849 3.85 5.40 -13.76
C TYR A 849 4.92 4.63 -14.56
N LEU A 850 5.61 3.68 -13.93
CA LEU A 850 6.65 2.90 -14.59
C LEU A 850 6.10 1.98 -15.69
N HIS A 851 4.92 1.40 -15.47
CA HIS A 851 4.34 0.39 -16.36
C HIS A 851 3.54 1.00 -17.52
N PHE A 852 2.85 2.12 -17.29
CA PHE A 852 1.86 2.62 -18.23
C PHE A 852 2.07 4.06 -18.69
N ASP A 853 2.76 4.90 -17.92
CA ASP A 853 2.93 6.31 -18.24
C ASP A 853 4.24 6.62 -18.99
N HIS A 854 5.08 5.60 -19.18
CA HIS A 854 6.32 5.74 -19.95
C HIS A 854 6.18 5.11 -21.33
N SER A 855 6.81 5.71 -22.36
CA SER A 855 6.77 5.22 -23.75
C SER A 855 7.26 3.77 -23.94
N THR A 856 8.08 3.30 -23.02
CA THR A 856 8.55 1.92 -22.94
C THR A 856 8.31 1.47 -21.50
N PRO A 857 7.48 0.45 -21.22
CA PRO A 857 7.24 -0.01 -19.86
C PRO A 857 8.54 -0.37 -19.15
N ILE A 858 8.68 0.07 -17.92
CA ILE A 858 9.85 -0.19 -17.07
C ILE A 858 9.42 -1.10 -15.94
N ILE A 859 10.02 -2.28 -15.85
CA ILE A 859 9.78 -3.23 -14.78
C ILE A 859 10.87 -3.05 -13.73
N HIS A 860 10.49 -2.86 -12.48
CA HIS A 860 11.43 -2.63 -11.38
C HIS A 860 12.27 -3.88 -11.08
N CYS A 861 11.66 -5.04 -11.11
CA CYS A 861 12.25 -6.36 -10.91
C CYS A 861 12.76 -6.66 -9.48
N ASP A 862 12.80 -5.70 -8.55
CA ASP A 862 13.27 -5.90 -7.16
C ASP A 862 12.41 -5.11 -6.17
N LEU A 863 11.09 -5.22 -6.28
CA LEU A 863 10.16 -4.55 -5.37
C LEU A 863 10.13 -5.28 -4.02
N LYS A 864 10.61 -4.61 -2.98
CA LYS A 864 10.65 -5.11 -1.59
C LYS A 864 10.63 -3.97 -0.60
N PRO A 865 10.26 -4.20 0.67
CA PRO A 865 10.15 -3.13 1.67
C PRO A 865 11.44 -2.32 1.89
N SER A 866 12.61 -2.91 1.75
CA SER A 866 13.89 -2.20 1.86
C SER A 866 14.20 -1.25 0.69
N ASN A 867 13.50 -1.42 -0.46
CA ASN A 867 13.63 -0.55 -1.63
C ASN A 867 12.52 0.51 -1.69
N VAL A 868 11.63 0.53 -0.72
CA VAL A 868 10.62 1.58 -0.51
C VAL A 868 11.14 2.50 0.59
N LEU A 869 11.56 3.70 0.24
CA LEU A 869 12.11 4.68 1.17
C LEU A 869 11.04 5.71 1.57
N LEU A 870 11.12 6.21 2.79
CA LEU A 870 10.13 7.14 3.35
C LEU A 870 10.76 8.52 3.58
N ASP A 871 10.13 9.55 3.06
CA ASP A 871 10.54 10.94 3.27
C ASP A 871 10.10 11.46 4.65
N GLU A 872 10.36 12.73 4.95
CA GLU A 872 9.99 13.36 6.21
C GLU A 872 8.49 13.40 6.50
N ASN A 873 7.64 13.26 5.48
CA ASN A 873 6.18 13.24 5.56
C ASN A 873 5.60 11.82 5.50
N MET A 874 6.43 10.78 5.56
CA MET A 874 6.04 9.37 5.42
C MET A 874 5.48 9.03 4.02
N VAL A 875 5.81 9.82 2.99
CA VAL A 875 5.51 9.50 1.60
C VAL A 875 6.52 8.48 1.09
N ALA A 876 6.03 7.44 0.41
CA ALA A 876 6.91 6.40 -0.08
C ALA A 876 7.50 6.72 -1.47
N HIS A 877 8.78 6.38 -1.63
CA HIS A 877 9.54 6.54 -2.86
C HIS A 877 10.23 5.23 -3.22
N LEU A 878 9.97 4.70 -4.43
CA LEU A 878 10.69 3.53 -4.93
C LEU A 878 12.14 3.89 -5.26
N SER A 879 13.05 3.01 -4.90
CA SER A 879 14.49 3.14 -5.08
C SER A 879 15.12 1.84 -5.57
N ASP A 880 16.42 1.88 -5.90
CA ASP A 880 17.23 0.72 -6.33
C ASP A 880 16.78 0.07 -7.65
N PHE A 881 16.95 0.79 -8.74
CA PHE A 881 16.69 0.32 -10.12
C PHE A 881 17.85 -0.49 -10.72
N GLY A 882 18.72 -1.05 -9.90
CA GLY A 882 19.94 -1.73 -10.33
C GLY A 882 19.74 -2.97 -11.21
N ILE A 883 18.53 -3.54 -11.21
CA ILE A 883 18.17 -4.68 -12.07
C ILE A 883 16.89 -4.43 -12.89
N ALA A 884 16.40 -3.19 -12.91
CA ALA A 884 15.21 -2.81 -13.67
C ALA A 884 15.37 -3.09 -15.18
N LYS A 885 14.26 -3.36 -15.85
CA LYS A 885 14.23 -3.71 -17.28
C LYS A 885 13.28 -2.81 -18.05
N LEU A 886 13.71 -2.45 -19.27
CA LEU A 886 12.85 -1.78 -20.24
C LEU A 886 12.30 -2.85 -21.21
N LEU A 887 10.98 -2.92 -21.34
CA LEU A 887 10.33 -3.82 -22.29
C LEU A 887 10.41 -3.22 -23.70
N SER A 888 11.47 -3.59 -24.45
CA SER A 888 11.65 -3.16 -25.84
C SER A 888 11.71 -4.41 -26.74
N GLY A 889 10.73 -4.59 -27.62
CA GLY A 889 10.68 -5.71 -28.58
C GLY A 889 9.33 -5.81 -29.29
N GLU A 890 9.21 -6.68 -30.30
CA GLU A 890 7.99 -6.89 -31.08
C GLU A 890 6.84 -7.52 -30.29
N ASP A 891 7.13 -8.12 -29.12
CA ASP A 891 6.16 -8.59 -28.13
C ASP A 891 6.29 -7.74 -26.84
N GLU A 892 5.52 -6.67 -26.74
CA GLU A 892 5.57 -5.68 -25.65
C GLU A 892 5.12 -6.23 -24.27
N SER A 893 4.73 -7.50 -24.17
CA SER A 893 4.11 -8.03 -22.94
C SER A 893 5.09 -8.73 -21.99
N THR A 894 6.17 -9.34 -22.48
CA THR A 894 7.12 -10.08 -21.64
C THR A 894 8.55 -10.04 -22.17
N MET A 895 9.54 -10.14 -21.26
CA MET A 895 10.96 -10.23 -21.59
C MET A 895 11.63 -11.33 -20.78
N ARG A 896 12.54 -12.12 -21.38
CA ARG A 896 13.33 -13.11 -20.63
C ARG A 896 14.64 -12.52 -20.13
N THR A 897 14.93 -12.73 -18.85
CA THR A 897 16.19 -12.28 -18.23
C THR A 897 16.84 -13.39 -17.39
N LYS A 898 18.16 -13.31 -17.28
CA LYS A 898 18.95 -14.17 -16.36
C LYS A 898 19.31 -13.44 -15.06
N THR A 899 18.88 -12.22 -14.88
CA THR A 899 19.15 -11.44 -13.68
C THR A 899 18.18 -11.87 -12.59
N LEU A 900 18.69 -12.29 -11.44
CA LEU A 900 17.87 -12.70 -10.28
C LEU A 900 17.49 -11.46 -9.48
N ALA A 901 16.20 -11.33 -9.17
CA ALA A 901 15.67 -10.38 -8.18
C ALA A 901 15.80 -10.94 -6.75
N THR A 902 15.32 -10.22 -5.77
CA THR A 902 15.29 -10.67 -4.38
C THR A 902 14.25 -11.77 -4.23
N ILE A 903 14.72 -12.97 -3.86
CA ILE A 903 13.84 -14.13 -3.65
C ILE A 903 12.88 -13.81 -2.50
N GLY A 904 11.61 -14.17 -2.67
CA GLY A 904 10.52 -13.83 -1.74
C GLY A 904 9.67 -12.63 -2.15
N TYR A 905 10.15 -11.83 -3.11
CA TYR A 905 9.43 -10.69 -3.69
C TYR A 905 9.37 -10.78 -5.22
N MET A 906 9.64 -11.95 -5.75
CA MET A 906 9.74 -12.21 -7.20
C MET A 906 8.52 -12.99 -7.66
N ALA A 907 7.86 -12.53 -8.72
CA ALA A 907 6.75 -13.25 -9.33
C ALA A 907 7.17 -14.67 -9.80
N PRO A 908 6.28 -15.67 -9.71
CA PRO A 908 6.61 -17.05 -10.08
C PRO A 908 7.13 -17.20 -11.51
N GLU A 909 6.55 -16.51 -12.48
CA GLU A 909 6.98 -16.52 -13.88
C GLU A 909 8.39 -15.95 -14.05
N TYR A 910 8.74 -14.95 -13.25
CA TYR A 910 10.10 -14.40 -13.24
C TYR A 910 11.08 -15.37 -12.57
N GLY A 911 10.71 -15.95 -11.42
CA GLY A 911 11.57 -16.87 -10.68
C GLY A 911 11.84 -18.20 -11.41
N ILE A 912 10.84 -18.78 -12.08
CA ILE A 912 10.92 -20.09 -12.74
C ILE A 912 11.40 -19.97 -14.19
N GLY A 913 10.81 -19.04 -14.95
CA GLY A 913 11.02 -18.90 -16.39
C GLY A 913 11.97 -17.78 -16.79
N GLY A 914 12.35 -16.91 -15.87
CA GLY A 914 13.05 -15.66 -16.14
C GLY A 914 12.20 -14.68 -16.96
N GLU A 915 10.88 -14.86 -17.00
CA GLU A 915 9.95 -13.99 -17.72
C GLU A 915 9.54 -12.81 -16.86
N VAL A 916 9.80 -11.60 -17.36
CA VAL A 916 9.54 -10.33 -16.68
C VAL A 916 8.46 -9.59 -17.44
N SER A 917 7.44 -9.15 -16.74
CA SER A 917 6.32 -8.38 -17.27
C SER A 917 5.88 -7.32 -16.25
N THR A 918 4.98 -6.43 -16.63
CA THR A 918 4.38 -5.47 -15.68
C THR A 918 3.66 -6.15 -14.51
N LYS A 919 3.19 -7.39 -14.69
CA LYS A 919 2.59 -8.19 -13.62
C LYS A 919 3.60 -8.65 -12.58
N SER A 920 4.87 -8.80 -12.98
CA SER A 920 5.94 -9.28 -12.09
C SER A 920 6.28 -8.31 -10.97
N ASP A 921 6.02 -7.01 -11.12
CA ASP A 921 6.20 -5.99 -10.07
C ASP A 921 4.96 -5.84 -9.17
N VAL A 922 3.82 -6.38 -9.58
CA VAL A 922 2.55 -6.24 -8.82
C VAL A 922 2.31 -7.46 -7.93
N TRP A 923 3.00 -8.54 -8.21
CA TRP A 923 2.96 -9.76 -7.41
C TRP A 923 3.62 -9.54 -6.03
#